data_f04550435bf5cb6fd1efe96bd240e510
#
_entry.id   f04550435bf5cb6fd1efe96bd240e510
#
_cell.length_a   1.000
_cell.length_b   1.000
_cell.length_c   1.000
_cell.angle_alpha   90.00
_cell.angle_beta   90.00
_cell.angle_gamma   90.00
#
_symmetry.space_group_name_H-M   'P 1'
#
loop_
_entity.id
_entity.type
_entity.pdbx_description
1 polymer ?
#
loop_
_entity_poly.entity_id
_entity_poly.type
_entity_poly.pdbx_seq_one_letter_code
_entity_poly.pdbx_strand_id
1 'polypeptide(L)'
;MKRIKVLLISVLVVSAAAMAFIVPSCRKSEVSHPKVIVIGFDGMDPRLCQRLMDAGKLPHLDQMRRAGGFRPLGTSIPPQSPVAWASFITGANPGVHGIFDFIHRDPKKQCKPYYSAAKTEGGDEGWDVGDHKLPLTFWPFNHEAPQTVLRRGGTPFWDYLDEAGVPIQVYDLPANYPPSESSHGHMCCLAGMGVPDLLGGYGTYQFFSEETFRVRQEGGGIHNPVILEGNRADLRLTGPKNTYLKKPKASTIPFQLYRHPTEAAARIEIQDRTVALRQGEWSDWIKVEFELGMPSFLPNSHVSGICRFFLQEVRPSFKLYITPINIDPTDPGEQQITEPPEFIDDIAAKLGLFYTAGFQEDHAALTNEVFTDAQFRDQAGHVLEERMNLLDFALDKYEDGLLFFYFSSTDLQAHMFWWDSEEKHPIRSPQEADAYHQAIVDLYTKMDSVVGDIVERYGDEATILVMSDHGFCNFRRQFNLNTWLRENGYLQPKDCRSILNPRKGKMADWEQTRAFGLGLNGLYVNLRDRERDGIVNESDRDALLSEISEKLLAVRDPLTNQPVVATVYRSEEVYTGPFASDAPDLIIGYHRGYRAAWATTLGNVDDEVISDNTSAWSADHCIAADQVPGVVFSNKPIRRTAPSLIDMAPTLLKAFGVTKPDSMVGGSLYEPQAVAEAANP
;
A
#
# COMPACT_ATOMS: atom_id res chain seq x y z
N MET A 1 8.29 -1.26 -63.67
CA MET A 1 9.38 -1.20 -62.68
C MET A 1 9.70 0.18 -62.13
N LYS A 2 9.54 1.31 -62.82
CA LYS A 2 9.78 2.68 -62.24
C LYS A 2 8.73 3.14 -61.22
N ARG A 3 7.46 2.71 -61.32
CA ARG A 3 6.40 3.13 -60.37
C ARG A 3 6.44 2.38 -59.00
N ILE A 4 7.01 1.20 -58.95
CA ILE A 4 7.17 0.42 -57.71
C ILE A 4 8.34 0.96 -56.88
N LYS A 5 9.40 1.50 -57.52
CA LYS A 5 10.52 2.12 -56.79
C LYS A 5 10.15 3.45 -56.13
N VAL A 6 9.24 4.22 -56.73
CA VAL A 6 8.76 5.48 -56.14
C VAL A 6 7.85 5.22 -54.91
N LEU A 7 7.03 4.16 -54.94
CA LEU A 7 6.17 3.79 -53.82
C LEU A 7 6.99 3.25 -52.62
N LEU A 8 8.05 2.47 -52.90
CA LEU A 8 8.95 1.96 -51.83
C LEU A 8 9.79 3.07 -51.19
N ILE A 9 10.22 4.08 -51.96
CA ILE A 9 10.94 5.23 -51.40
C ILE A 9 10.01 6.13 -50.60
N SER A 10 8.75 6.30 -51.01
CA SER A 10 7.76 7.07 -50.22
C SER A 10 7.37 6.39 -48.91
N VAL A 11 7.28 5.06 -48.89
CA VAL A 11 7.04 4.31 -47.64
C VAL A 11 8.27 4.34 -46.72
N LEU A 12 9.48 4.27 -47.26
CA LEU A 12 10.72 4.39 -46.48
C LEU A 12 10.96 5.81 -45.93
N VAL A 13 10.56 6.85 -46.61
CA VAL A 13 10.66 8.24 -46.13
C VAL A 13 9.60 8.55 -45.11
N VAL A 14 8.38 7.98 -45.21
CA VAL A 14 7.34 8.09 -44.18
C VAL A 14 7.72 7.27 -42.94
N SER A 15 8.35 6.10 -43.11
CA SER A 15 8.85 5.30 -41.96
C SER A 15 10.06 5.94 -41.29
N ALA A 16 10.94 6.65 -42.03
CA ALA A 16 12.07 7.39 -41.47
C ALA A 16 11.64 8.71 -40.79
N ALA A 17 10.55 9.33 -41.23
CA ALA A 17 9.96 10.50 -40.54
C ALA A 17 9.17 10.11 -39.28
N ALA A 18 8.68 8.87 -39.20
CA ALA A 18 8.02 8.35 -37.97
C ALA A 18 9.00 7.91 -36.88
N MET A 19 10.30 7.71 -37.20
CA MET A 19 11.33 7.36 -36.23
C MET A 19 12.08 8.56 -35.60
N ALA A 20 11.64 9.79 -35.81
CA ALA A 20 12.28 11.01 -35.28
C ALA A 20 11.48 11.73 -34.18
N PHE A 21 10.41 11.13 -33.66
CA PHE A 21 9.76 11.62 -32.46
C PHE A 21 10.01 10.63 -31.32
N ILE A 22 11.23 10.63 -30.79
CA ILE A 22 11.42 10.32 -29.37
C ILE A 22 10.79 11.54 -28.66
N VAL A 23 9.52 11.44 -28.34
CA VAL A 23 8.87 12.39 -27.44
C VAL A 23 9.58 12.20 -26.08
N PRO A 24 10.24 13.21 -25.53
CA PRO A 24 10.81 13.07 -24.21
C PRO A 24 9.68 12.64 -23.26
N SER A 25 9.95 11.65 -22.41
CA SER A 25 8.96 11.05 -21.51
C SER A 25 8.26 12.05 -20.55
N CYS A 26 8.84 13.23 -20.38
CA CYS A 26 8.18 14.39 -19.76
C CYS A 26 8.42 15.64 -20.61
N ARG A 27 7.39 16.44 -20.79
CA ARG A 27 7.49 17.69 -21.53
C ARG A 27 8.24 18.72 -20.70
N LYS A 28 9.38 19.23 -21.21
CA LYS A 28 10.11 20.32 -20.54
C LYS A 28 9.28 21.61 -20.66
N SER A 29 9.10 22.30 -19.52
CA SER A 29 8.54 23.65 -19.52
C SER A 29 9.56 24.64 -20.07
N GLU A 30 9.07 25.63 -20.88
CA GLU A 30 9.91 26.75 -21.34
C GLU A 30 10.12 27.83 -20.24
N VAL A 31 9.36 27.73 -19.14
CA VAL A 31 9.37 28.67 -18.02
C VAL A 31 10.00 27.98 -16.80
N SER A 32 10.95 28.65 -16.14
CA SER A 32 11.52 28.16 -14.88
C SER A 32 10.50 28.31 -13.73
N HIS A 33 10.28 27.26 -13.00
CA HIS A 33 9.37 27.22 -11.86
C HIS A 33 10.13 27.20 -10.52
N PRO A 34 9.48 27.58 -9.40
CA PRO A 34 10.05 27.34 -8.07
C PRO A 34 10.38 25.86 -7.87
N LYS A 35 11.46 25.58 -7.13
CA LYS A 35 11.83 24.22 -6.74
C LYS A 35 11.16 23.84 -5.44
N VAL A 36 10.39 22.75 -5.44
CA VAL A 36 9.72 22.20 -4.26
C VAL A 36 9.97 20.70 -4.19
N ILE A 37 10.60 20.23 -3.11
CA ILE A 37 10.90 18.82 -2.87
C ILE A 37 10.15 18.38 -1.62
N VAL A 38 9.37 17.32 -1.75
CA VAL A 38 8.60 16.70 -0.66
C VAL A 38 9.03 15.26 -0.50
N ILE A 39 9.51 14.91 0.70
CA ILE A 39 9.86 13.55 1.06
C ILE A 39 8.81 13.02 2.03
N GLY A 40 8.10 11.97 1.63
CA GLY A 40 7.15 11.25 2.46
C GLY A 40 7.82 10.04 3.13
N PHE A 41 7.92 10.06 4.45
CA PHE A 41 8.32 8.89 5.26
C PHE A 41 7.08 8.33 5.94
N ASP A 42 6.53 7.22 5.44
CA ASP A 42 5.33 6.63 6.01
C ASP A 42 5.53 6.23 7.49
N GLY A 43 4.58 6.54 8.33
CA GLY A 43 4.61 6.13 9.74
C GLY A 43 5.66 6.79 10.63
N MET A 44 6.30 7.90 10.22
CA MET A 44 7.32 8.57 11.05
C MET A 44 6.66 9.30 12.23
N ASP A 45 6.99 8.87 13.46
CA ASP A 45 6.37 9.37 14.70
C ASP A 45 7.05 10.64 15.24
N PRO A 46 6.31 11.72 15.53
CA PRO A 46 6.87 12.99 16.01
C PRO A 46 7.54 12.89 17.39
N ARG A 47 7.06 11.99 18.26
CA ARG A 47 7.64 11.84 19.61
C ARG A 47 8.98 11.11 19.56
N LEU A 48 9.11 10.11 18.66
CA LEU A 48 10.38 9.45 18.42
C LEU A 48 11.36 10.43 17.76
N CYS A 49 10.92 11.19 16.73
CA CYS A 49 11.74 12.25 16.13
C CYS A 49 12.26 13.23 17.17
N GLN A 50 11.37 13.72 18.07
CA GLN A 50 11.75 14.65 19.12
C GLN A 50 12.82 14.05 20.04
N ARG A 51 12.62 12.83 20.53
CA ARG A 51 13.61 12.13 21.39
C ARG A 51 14.95 11.93 20.71
N LEU A 52 14.95 11.54 19.44
CA LEU A 52 16.16 11.29 18.66
C LEU A 52 16.90 12.60 18.30
N MET A 53 16.17 13.69 18.00
CA MET A 53 16.76 15.03 17.82
C MET A 53 17.41 15.53 19.12
N ASP A 54 16.72 15.38 20.26
CA ASP A 54 17.24 15.77 21.57
C ASP A 54 18.47 14.93 21.97
N ALA A 55 18.56 13.68 21.50
CA ALA A 55 19.72 12.80 21.66
C ALA A 55 20.84 13.05 20.62
N GLY A 56 20.67 14.00 19.69
CA GLY A 56 21.64 14.31 18.64
C GLY A 56 21.77 13.24 17.56
N LYS A 57 20.79 12.35 17.44
CA LYS A 57 20.75 11.26 16.46
C LYS A 57 20.22 11.68 15.08
N LEU A 58 19.45 12.77 15.03
CA LEU A 58 18.85 13.32 13.81
C LEU A 58 19.28 14.78 13.61
N PRO A 59 20.56 15.04 13.27
CA PRO A 59 21.10 16.40 13.22
C PRO A 59 20.47 17.27 12.13
N HIS A 60 20.11 16.72 10.97
CA HIS A 60 19.54 17.46 9.85
C HIS A 60 18.09 17.86 10.10
N LEU A 61 17.26 16.95 10.62
CA LEU A 61 15.90 17.26 11.07
C LEU A 61 15.90 18.22 12.26
N ASP A 62 16.88 18.12 13.18
CA ASP A 62 17.03 19.07 14.29
C ASP A 62 17.40 20.47 13.80
N GLN A 63 18.17 20.59 12.73
CA GLN A 63 18.46 21.89 12.10
C GLN A 63 17.15 22.51 11.56
N MET A 64 16.28 21.75 10.88
CA MET A 64 14.97 22.25 10.44
C MET A 64 14.09 22.63 11.64
N ARG A 65 14.07 21.82 12.70
CA ARG A 65 13.34 22.12 13.95
C ARG A 65 13.78 23.45 14.56
N ARG A 66 15.07 23.67 14.68
CA ARG A 66 15.65 24.93 15.22
C ARG A 66 15.33 26.14 14.36
N ALA A 67 15.17 25.98 13.06
CA ALA A 67 14.70 27.00 12.14
C ALA A 67 13.18 27.29 12.25
N GLY A 68 12.46 26.60 13.15
CA GLY A 68 11.02 26.74 13.31
C GLY A 68 10.18 25.91 12.34
N GLY A 69 10.81 25.01 11.60
CA GLY A 69 10.21 24.18 10.56
C GLY A 69 9.69 22.82 11.01
N PHE A 70 9.42 22.57 12.29
CA PHE A 70 8.88 21.31 12.78
C PHE A 70 7.54 21.46 13.48
N ARG A 71 6.57 20.59 13.13
CA ARG A 71 5.30 20.42 13.83
C ARG A 71 4.84 18.94 13.76
N PRO A 72 4.11 18.43 14.77
CA PRO A 72 3.23 17.28 14.57
C PRO A 72 2.21 17.62 13.49
N LEU A 73 1.87 16.66 12.64
CA LEU A 73 0.93 16.79 11.53
C LEU A 73 -0.32 15.96 11.84
N GLY A 74 -1.48 16.60 11.96
CA GLY A 74 -2.76 15.91 12.14
C GLY A 74 -3.02 14.93 11.00
N THR A 75 -3.35 13.68 11.34
CA THR A 75 -3.62 12.63 10.36
C THR A 75 -5.09 12.55 9.97
N SER A 76 -5.45 11.63 9.07
CA SER A 76 -6.83 11.32 8.68
C SER A 76 -7.59 10.56 9.78
N ILE A 77 -8.90 10.50 9.65
CA ILE A 77 -9.78 9.62 10.43
C ILE A 77 -10.36 8.59 9.46
N PRO A 78 -10.03 7.29 9.59
CA PRO A 78 -8.99 6.71 10.46
C PRO A 78 -7.57 7.02 9.96
N PRO A 79 -6.54 6.86 10.81
CA PRO A 79 -5.14 7.09 10.45
C PRO A 79 -4.55 5.86 9.75
N GLN A 80 -4.98 5.62 8.53
CA GLN A 80 -4.55 4.50 7.69
C GLN A 80 -3.89 5.06 6.42
N SER A 81 -2.73 4.51 6.00
CA SER A 81 -1.96 5.05 4.87
C SER A 81 -2.79 5.33 3.61
N PRO A 82 -3.67 4.43 3.10
CA PRO A 82 -4.46 4.74 1.91
C PRO A 82 -5.46 5.90 2.13
N VAL A 83 -5.99 6.05 3.36
CA VAL A 83 -6.90 7.14 3.72
C VAL A 83 -6.16 8.46 3.88
N ALA A 84 -5.02 8.41 4.57
CA ALA A 84 -4.20 9.56 4.88
C ALA A 84 -3.54 10.14 3.61
N TRP A 85 -2.93 9.29 2.78
CA TRP A 85 -2.36 9.72 1.51
C TRP A 85 -3.42 10.19 0.51
N ALA A 86 -4.62 9.56 0.47
CA ALA A 86 -5.72 10.08 -0.34
C ALA A 86 -6.18 11.48 0.14
N SER A 87 -6.19 11.72 1.46
CA SER A 87 -6.49 13.04 2.04
C SER A 87 -5.40 14.08 1.71
N PHE A 88 -4.11 13.68 1.73
CA PHE A 88 -3.01 14.51 1.27
C PHE A 88 -3.16 14.88 -0.22
N ILE A 89 -3.40 13.89 -1.08
CA ILE A 89 -3.51 14.06 -2.53
C ILE A 89 -4.64 15.02 -2.90
N THR A 90 -5.78 14.91 -2.24
CA THR A 90 -6.98 15.69 -2.58
C THR A 90 -7.12 16.96 -1.75
N GLY A 91 -6.31 17.15 -0.68
CA GLY A 91 -6.48 18.24 0.28
C GLY A 91 -7.84 18.20 0.99
N ALA A 92 -8.47 17.02 1.11
CA ALA A 92 -9.84 16.85 1.58
C ALA A 92 -10.03 15.61 2.46
N ASN A 93 -11.18 15.52 3.14
CA ASN A 93 -11.52 14.38 4.00
C ASN A 93 -12.03 13.16 3.20
N PRO A 94 -12.13 11.96 3.82
CA PRO A 94 -12.57 10.73 3.18
C PRO A 94 -13.93 10.79 2.45
N GLY A 95 -14.84 11.65 2.87
CA GLY A 95 -16.12 11.84 2.19
C GLY A 95 -16.00 12.44 0.80
N VAL A 96 -14.86 13.08 0.46
CA VAL A 96 -14.56 13.62 -0.88
C VAL A 96 -13.87 12.59 -1.77
N HIS A 97 -12.94 11.81 -1.22
CA HIS A 97 -12.16 10.86 -2.03
C HIS A 97 -12.64 9.39 -1.95
N GLY A 98 -13.56 9.05 -1.04
CA GLY A 98 -14.21 7.74 -0.99
C GLY A 98 -13.34 6.59 -0.45
N ILE A 99 -12.14 6.87 0.08
CA ILE A 99 -11.28 5.89 0.71
C ILE A 99 -11.45 6.00 2.23
N PHE A 100 -12.07 5.00 2.86
CA PHE A 100 -12.42 5.02 4.29
C PHE A 100 -11.60 4.02 5.13
N ASP A 101 -11.00 3.02 4.49
CA ASP A 101 -10.21 1.94 5.11
C ASP A 101 -9.45 1.22 3.98
N PHE A 102 -8.52 0.32 4.28
CA PHE A 102 -7.94 -0.61 3.30
C PHE A 102 -9.00 -1.45 2.61
N ILE A 103 -10.04 -1.83 3.35
CA ILE A 103 -11.13 -2.68 2.88
C ILE A 103 -12.45 -1.94 3.05
N HIS A 104 -13.24 -1.90 1.97
CA HIS A 104 -14.60 -1.38 2.00
C HIS A 104 -15.59 -2.44 1.56
N ARG A 105 -16.89 -2.19 1.76
CA ARG A 105 -17.98 -3.09 1.38
C ARG A 105 -18.74 -2.60 0.16
N ASP A 106 -19.32 -3.54 -0.57
CA ASP A 106 -20.40 -3.25 -1.53
C ASP A 106 -21.76 -3.49 -0.83
N PRO A 107 -22.50 -2.43 -0.48
CA PRO A 107 -23.76 -2.57 0.26
C PRO A 107 -24.83 -3.31 -0.55
N LYS A 108 -24.79 -3.26 -1.89
CA LYS A 108 -25.76 -3.92 -2.79
C LYS A 108 -25.43 -5.41 -3.03
N LYS A 109 -24.21 -5.85 -2.65
CA LYS A 109 -23.75 -7.24 -2.78
C LYS A 109 -23.57 -7.95 -1.45
N GLN A 110 -24.45 -7.71 -0.48
CA GLN A 110 -24.39 -8.31 0.85
C GLN A 110 -23.03 -8.07 1.53
N CYS A 111 -22.64 -6.82 1.65
CA CYS A 111 -21.40 -6.43 2.31
C CYS A 111 -20.14 -7.08 1.74
N LYS A 112 -20.15 -7.49 0.45
CA LYS A 112 -18.98 -8.10 -0.19
C LYS A 112 -17.78 -7.15 -0.06
N PRO A 113 -16.68 -7.58 0.61
CA PRO A 113 -15.53 -6.73 0.79
C PRO A 113 -14.73 -6.58 -0.50
N TYR A 114 -14.10 -5.41 -0.64
CA TYR A 114 -13.16 -5.13 -1.72
C TYR A 114 -12.04 -4.21 -1.23
N TYR A 115 -10.91 -4.24 -1.95
CA TYR A 115 -9.80 -3.31 -1.69
C TYR A 115 -10.18 -1.89 -2.13
N SER A 116 -9.95 -0.90 -1.25
CA SER A 116 -10.52 0.44 -1.42
C SER A 116 -9.87 1.27 -2.52
N ALA A 117 -8.58 1.07 -2.82
CA ALA A 117 -7.82 1.97 -3.69
C ALA A 117 -8.00 1.68 -5.19
N ALA A 118 -8.18 0.41 -5.59
CA ALA A 118 -8.30 0.04 -6.99
C ALA A 118 -9.35 -1.07 -7.20
N LYS A 119 -9.87 -1.18 -8.41
CA LYS A 119 -10.77 -2.28 -8.83
C LYS A 119 -10.48 -2.71 -10.25
N THR A 120 -10.80 -3.95 -10.59
CA THR A 120 -10.84 -4.41 -11.98
C THR A 120 -12.24 -4.23 -12.53
N GLU A 121 -12.38 -3.57 -13.66
CA GLU A 121 -13.62 -3.40 -14.44
C GLU A 121 -13.47 -4.04 -15.82
N GLY A 122 -14.59 -4.38 -16.48
CA GLY A 122 -14.59 -5.03 -17.78
C GLY A 122 -14.25 -6.52 -17.73
N GLY A 123 -14.06 -7.13 -18.91
CA GLY A 123 -13.70 -8.53 -19.07
C GLY A 123 -14.85 -9.54 -18.86
N ASP A 124 -16.05 -9.07 -18.52
CA ASP A 124 -17.23 -9.94 -18.35
C ASP A 124 -17.81 -10.39 -19.69
N GLU A 125 -17.54 -9.66 -20.75
CA GLU A 125 -17.97 -9.96 -22.12
C GLU A 125 -16.85 -10.62 -22.93
N GLY A 126 -17.21 -11.54 -23.81
CA GLY A 126 -16.22 -12.21 -24.67
C GLY A 126 -16.83 -13.30 -25.52
N TRP A 127 -16.09 -13.67 -26.56
CA TRP A 127 -16.47 -14.79 -27.43
C TRP A 127 -16.07 -16.12 -26.81
N ASP A 128 -17.04 -16.99 -26.67
CA ASP A 128 -16.87 -18.31 -26.11
C ASP A 128 -16.29 -19.30 -27.15
N VAL A 129 -15.07 -19.79 -26.90
CA VAL A 129 -14.39 -20.78 -27.76
C VAL A 129 -13.90 -21.93 -26.90
N GLY A 130 -14.63 -23.03 -26.87
CA GLY A 130 -14.33 -24.17 -26.01
C GLY A 130 -14.30 -23.76 -24.54
N ASP A 131 -13.16 -23.95 -23.87
CA ASP A 131 -12.96 -23.57 -22.46
C ASP A 131 -12.49 -22.10 -22.30
N HIS A 132 -12.35 -21.36 -23.39
CA HIS A 132 -11.88 -19.98 -23.40
C HIS A 132 -13.02 -18.99 -23.56
N LYS A 133 -12.79 -17.78 -23.04
CA LYS A 133 -13.59 -16.57 -23.22
C LYS A 133 -12.67 -15.45 -23.68
N LEU A 134 -12.79 -15.02 -24.94
CA LEU A 134 -11.88 -14.08 -25.58
C LEU A 134 -12.55 -12.71 -25.66
N PRO A 135 -12.02 -11.66 -25.04
CA PRO A 135 -12.51 -10.32 -25.27
C PRO A 135 -12.14 -9.88 -26.68
N LEU A 136 -13.13 -9.50 -27.49
CA LEU A 136 -12.94 -8.97 -28.84
C LEU A 136 -13.08 -7.45 -28.77
N THR A 137 -11.95 -6.75 -28.61
CA THR A 137 -11.89 -5.29 -28.40
C THR A 137 -12.02 -4.47 -29.67
N PHE A 138 -12.26 -5.12 -30.83
CA PHE A 138 -12.37 -4.46 -32.13
C PHE A 138 -13.81 -4.43 -32.65
N TRP A 139 -14.12 -3.40 -33.45
CA TRP A 139 -15.43 -3.31 -34.13
C TRP A 139 -15.70 -4.53 -35.02
N PRO A 140 -16.91 -5.15 -35.02
CA PRO A 140 -18.15 -4.64 -34.39
C PRO A 140 -18.39 -5.13 -32.95
N PHE A 141 -17.48 -5.87 -32.33
CA PHE A 141 -17.68 -6.50 -31.01
C PHE A 141 -17.52 -5.52 -29.85
N ASN A 142 -16.43 -4.72 -29.86
CA ASN A 142 -16.09 -3.68 -28.86
C ASN A 142 -16.27 -4.16 -27.41
N HIS A 143 -15.87 -5.40 -27.09
CA HIS A 143 -15.85 -5.90 -25.73
C HIS A 143 -14.80 -5.13 -24.91
N GLU A 144 -15.11 -4.83 -23.67
CA GLU A 144 -14.14 -4.21 -22.77
C GLU A 144 -13.16 -5.25 -22.26
N ALA A 145 -11.86 -5.01 -22.45
CA ALA A 145 -10.82 -5.79 -21.78
C ALA A 145 -10.84 -5.51 -20.26
N PRO A 146 -10.43 -6.47 -19.41
CA PRO A 146 -10.27 -6.20 -17.98
C PRO A 146 -9.28 -5.06 -17.78
N GLN A 147 -9.69 -4.01 -17.08
CA GLN A 147 -8.84 -2.86 -16.76
C GLN A 147 -8.84 -2.61 -15.26
N THR A 148 -7.69 -2.26 -14.70
CA THR A 148 -7.61 -1.80 -13.33
C THR A 148 -7.91 -0.30 -13.30
N VAL A 149 -8.82 0.12 -12.43
CA VAL A 149 -9.30 1.50 -12.32
C VAL A 149 -9.03 2.01 -10.92
N LEU A 150 -8.47 3.20 -10.81
CA LEU A 150 -8.29 3.91 -9.56
C LEU A 150 -9.65 4.25 -8.95
N ARG A 151 -9.85 3.94 -7.66
CA ARG A 151 -11.11 4.21 -6.96
C ARG A 151 -11.11 5.51 -6.17
N ARG A 152 -9.94 6.07 -5.89
CA ARG A 152 -9.84 7.37 -5.22
C ARG A 152 -10.57 8.44 -6.05
N GLY A 153 -11.60 9.00 -5.46
CA GLY A 153 -12.29 10.16 -5.98
C GLY A 153 -11.58 11.48 -5.67
N GLY A 154 -12.21 12.58 -6.02
CA GLY A 154 -11.63 13.92 -5.87
C GLY A 154 -10.53 14.21 -6.90
N THR A 155 -10.24 15.49 -7.12
CA THR A 155 -9.17 15.93 -8.03
C THR A 155 -7.86 15.99 -7.25
N PRO A 156 -6.79 15.31 -7.68
CA PRO A 156 -5.50 15.43 -7.03
C PRO A 156 -4.91 16.83 -7.22
N PHE A 157 -4.12 17.30 -6.26
CA PHE A 157 -3.57 18.66 -6.31
C PHE A 157 -2.63 18.88 -7.50
N TRP A 158 -1.99 17.82 -7.98
CA TRP A 158 -1.09 17.92 -9.14
C TRP A 158 -1.81 18.16 -10.47
N ASP A 159 -3.10 17.86 -10.62
CA ASP A 159 -3.85 18.20 -11.82
C ASP A 159 -3.92 19.72 -12.02
N TYR A 160 -4.06 20.48 -10.92
CA TYR A 160 -4.01 21.94 -10.95
C TYR A 160 -2.61 22.49 -11.26
N LEU A 161 -1.55 21.77 -10.86
CA LEU A 161 -0.18 22.11 -11.22
C LEU A 161 0.11 21.79 -12.69
N ASP A 162 -0.35 20.63 -13.18
CA ASP A 162 -0.25 20.22 -14.58
C ASP A 162 -0.95 21.21 -15.52
N GLU A 163 -2.16 21.66 -15.15
CA GLU A 163 -2.89 22.74 -15.86
C GLU A 163 -2.12 24.05 -15.86
N ALA A 164 -1.40 24.37 -14.79
CA ALA A 164 -0.54 25.55 -14.69
C ALA A 164 0.82 25.41 -15.39
N GLY A 165 1.11 24.28 -15.99
CA GLY A 165 2.35 24.01 -16.72
C GLY A 165 3.56 23.72 -15.83
N VAL A 166 3.35 23.41 -14.54
CA VAL A 166 4.41 23.10 -13.58
C VAL A 166 4.92 21.67 -13.82
N PRO A 167 6.24 21.44 -13.94
CA PRO A 167 6.79 20.09 -13.99
C PRO A 167 6.57 19.33 -12.68
N ILE A 168 6.14 18.08 -12.78
CA ILE A 168 5.76 17.25 -11.64
C ILE A 168 6.43 15.90 -11.73
N GLN A 169 7.07 15.47 -10.64
CA GLN A 169 7.59 14.12 -10.48
C GLN A 169 7.05 13.52 -9.19
N VAL A 170 6.38 12.35 -9.28
CA VAL A 170 5.80 11.63 -8.14
C VAL A 170 6.25 10.18 -8.15
N TYR A 171 6.89 9.74 -7.07
CA TYR A 171 7.41 8.38 -6.95
C TYR A 171 6.79 7.66 -5.75
N ASP A 172 6.25 6.46 -6.02
CA ASP A 172 5.72 5.46 -5.07
C ASP A 172 4.56 5.92 -4.17
N LEU A 173 3.91 7.05 -4.43
CA LEU A 173 2.84 7.58 -3.59
C LEU A 173 1.65 6.61 -3.49
N PRO A 174 1.19 6.27 -2.26
CA PRO A 174 0.03 5.41 -2.05
C PRO A 174 -1.28 5.99 -2.59
N ALA A 175 -2.29 5.12 -2.78
CA ALA A 175 -3.61 5.49 -3.29
C ALA A 175 -3.60 6.16 -4.68
N ASN A 176 -2.61 5.85 -5.51
CA ASN A 176 -2.46 6.34 -6.88
C ASN A 176 -2.07 5.21 -7.85
N TYR A 177 -2.81 4.09 -7.83
CA TYR A 177 -2.66 2.99 -8.78
C TYR A 177 -4.03 2.62 -9.39
N PRO A 178 -4.14 2.51 -10.72
CA PRO A 178 -3.20 3.02 -11.71
C PRO A 178 -2.88 4.50 -11.52
N PRO A 179 -1.70 5.00 -11.96
CA PRO A 179 -1.37 6.41 -11.81
C PRO A 179 -2.40 7.30 -12.53
N SER A 180 -2.69 8.47 -11.92
CA SER A 180 -3.56 9.45 -12.58
C SER A 180 -2.94 9.91 -13.89
N GLU A 181 -3.75 10.05 -14.95
CA GLU A 181 -3.30 10.55 -16.24
C GLU A 181 -2.95 12.05 -16.17
N SER A 182 -1.88 12.45 -16.82
CA SER A 182 -1.53 13.88 -17.00
C SER A 182 -2.24 14.45 -18.22
N SER A 183 -3.14 15.40 -18.00
CA SER A 183 -3.92 16.02 -19.10
C SER A 183 -3.10 16.97 -19.99
N HIS A 184 -1.99 17.52 -19.45
CA HIS A 184 -1.16 18.52 -20.13
C HIS A 184 0.27 18.03 -20.39
N GLY A 185 0.64 16.86 -19.85
CA GLY A 185 1.92 16.20 -20.13
C GLY A 185 3.08 16.75 -19.32
N HIS A 186 2.83 17.39 -18.17
CA HIS A 186 3.89 17.90 -17.28
C HIS A 186 4.19 17.00 -16.09
N MET A 187 3.52 15.85 -15.97
CA MET A 187 3.72 14.90 -14.87
C MET A 187 4.46 13.64 -15.31
N CYS A 188 5.43 13.23 -14.51
CA CYS A 188 5.99 11.88 -14.49
C CYS A 188 5.66 11.22 -13.16
N CYS A 189 5.06 10.04 -13.19
CA CYS A 189 4.66 9.32 -11.99
C CYS A 189 5.03 7.84 -12.05
N LEU A 190 5.57 7.29 -10.96
CA LEU A 190 5.65 5.86 -10.67
C LEU A 190 4.64 5.55 -9.55
N ALA A 191 3.70 4.64 -9.80
CA ALA A 191 2.73 4.20 -8.80
C ALA A 191 3.38 3.38 -7.70
N GLY A 192 2.88 3.55 -6.46
CA GLY A 192 3.38 2.87 -5.27
C GLY A 192 2.36 1.90 -4.67
N MET A 193 2.07 2.06 -3.36
CA MET A 193 1.12 1.21 -2.63
C MET A 193 -0.24 1.15 -3.36
N GLY A 194 -0.63 -0.06 -3.75
CA GLY A 194 -1.79 -0.36 -4.59
C GLY A 194 -1.40 -1.17 -5.82
N VAL A 195 -0.13 -1.12 -6.26
CA VAL A 195 0.38 -1.98 -7.34
C VAL A 195 0.41 -3.43 -6.83
N PRO A 196 -0.34 -4.35 -7.45
CA PRO A 196 -0.34 -5.76 -7.03
C PRO A 196 0.95 -6.48 -7.47
N ASP A 197 1.22 -7.63 -6.84
CA ASP A 197 2.11 -8.62 -7.43
C ASP A 197 1.48 -9.25 -8.69
N LEU A 198 2.26 -9.97 -9.47
CA LEU A 198 1.79 -10.56 -10.73
C LEU A 198 0.65 -11.59 -10.55
N LEU A 199 0.46 -12.13 -9.33
CA LEU A 199 -0.63 -13.03 -8.99
C LEU A 199 -1.93 -12.28 -8.66
N GLY A 200 -1.88 -10.94 -8.61
CA GLY A 200 -2.99 -10.06 -8.25
C GLY A 200 -3.19 -9.93 -6.73
N GLY A 201 -2.17 -10.29 -5.95
CA GLY A 201 -2.13 -10.13 -4.49
C GLY A 201 -1.28 -8.93 -4.06
N TYR A 202 -1.14 -8.79 -2.75
CA TYR A 202 -0.30 -7.76 -2.13
C TYR A 202 0.78 -8.43 -1.27
N GLY A 203 1.77 -9.07 -1.95
CA GLY A 203 2.86 -9.76 -1.30
C GLY A 203 2.70 -11.28 -1.25
N THR A 204 2.36 -11.93 -2.36
CA THR A 204 2.22 -13.40 -2.46
C THR A 204 3.56 -14.05 -2.72
N TYR A 205 4.32 -14.32 -1.66
CA TYR A 205 5.58 -15.08 -1.76
C TYR A 205 5.33 -16.56 -2.06
N GLN A 206 6.36 -17.28 -2.49
CA GLN A 206 6.32 -18.73 -2.62
C GLN A 206 7.44 -19.37 -1.79
N PHE A 207 7.07 -20.37 -0.99
CA PHE A 207 7.98 -21.06 -0.12
C PHE A 207 8.01 -22.56 -0.43
N PHE A 208 9.20 -23.10 -0.61
CA PHE A 208 9.47 -24.50 -0.96
C PHE A 208 10.24 -25.16 0.17
N SER A 209 9.68 -26.19 0.80
CA SER A 209 10.28 -26.83 1.97
C SER A 209 10.06 -28.34 2.01
N GLU A 210 11.06 -29.10 2.51
CA GLU A 210 10.90 -30.52 2.89
C GLU A 210 10.03 -30.68 4.15
N GLU A 211 9.88 -29.60 4.96
CA GLU A 211 9.05 -29.63 6.15
C GLU A 211 7.58 -29.40 5.82
N THR A 212 6.71 -30.08 6.57
CA THR A 212 5.26 -29.83 6.48
C THR A 212 4.93 -28.57 7.26
N PHE A 213 4.63 -27.49 6.57
CA PHE A 213 4.24 -26.22 7.17
C PHE A 213 2.74 -26.20 7.47
N ARG A 214 2.37 -25.82 8.69
CA ARG A 214 0.99 -25.36 8.97
C ARG A 214 0.93 -23.89 8.67
N VAL A 215 0.38 -23.54 7.51
CA VAL A 215 0.08 -22.14 7.15
C VAL A 215 -0.85 -21.58 8.22
N ARG A 216 -0.42 -20.57 8.96
CA ARG A 216 -1.36 -19.68 9.69
C ARG A 216 -2.17 -18.98 8.61
N GLN A 217 -3.49 -18.98 8.74
CA GLN A 217 -4.43 -18.49 7.69
C GLN A 217 -4.40 -16.97 7.44
N GLU A 218 -3.42 -16.26 7.91
CA GLU A 218 -3.28 -14.82 7.80
C GLU A 218 -2.43 -14.48 6.57
N GLY A 219 -3.04 -14.57 5.39
CA GLY A 219 -2.60 -13.95 4.14
C GLY A 219 -1.22 -14.33 3.56
N GLY A 220 -1.12 -14.28 2.25
CA GLY A 220 0.08 -13.88 1.54
C GLY A 220 1.05 -14.94 1.04
N GLY A 221 1.02 -16.23 1.36
CA GLY A 221 2.04 -17.17 0.88
C GLY A 221 1.52 -18.43 0.20
N ILE A 222 2.26 -18.97 -0.77
CA ILE A 222 2.05 -20.29 -1.35
C ILE A 222 3.15 -21.22 -0.83
N HIS A 223 2.75 -22.25 -0.08
CA HIS A 223 3.67 -23.23 0.47
C HIS A 223 3.68 -24.49 -0.39
N ASN A 224 4.84 -24.85 -0.91
CA ASN A 224 5.05 -25.97 -1.80
C ASN A 224 5.91 -27.03 -1.13
N PRO A 225 5.46 -28.27 -1.00
CA PRO A 225 6.28 -29.34 -0.47
C PRO A 225 7.41 -29.69 -1.45
N VAL A 226 8.62 -29.90 -0.91
CA VAL A 226 9.77 -30.39 -1.68
C VAL A 226 9.96 -31.87 -1.37
N ILE A 227 10.00 -32.68 -2.41
CA ILE A 227 10.36 -34.10 -2.32
C ILE A 227 11.63 -34.29 -3.13
N LEU A 228 12.74 -34.55 -2.42
CA LEU A 228 14.02 -34.78 -3.06
C LEU A 228 14.17 -36.24 -3.46
N GLU A 229 14.37 -36.50 -4.74
CA GLU A 229 14.85 -37.80 -5.24
C GLU A 229 16.40 -37.79 -5.30
N GLY A 230 17.02 -38.30 -4.26
CA GLY A 230 18.46 -38.10 -4.04
C GLY A 230 18.77 -36.65 -3.70
N ASN A 231 19.35 -35.89 -4.63
CA ASN A 231 19.65 -34.47 -4.47
C ASN A 231 18.90 -33.58 -5.49
N ARG A 232 17.87 -34.10 -6.12
CA ARG A 232 17.10 -33.39 -7.15
C ARG A 232 15.61 -33.30 -6.77
N ALA A 233 14.97 -32.20 -7.11
CA ALA A 233 13.52 -32.07 -7.12
C ALA A 233 13.06 -31.35 -8.39
N ASP A 234 11.92 -31.79 -8.94
CA ASP A 234 11.21 -31.12 -10.02
C ASP A 234 10.06 -30.32 -9.39
N LEU A 235 10.10 -29.01 -9.51
CA LEU A 235 9.23 -28.06 -8.82
C LEU A 235 8.49 -27.16 -9.83
N ARG A 236 7.52 -26.39 -9.35
CA ARG A 236 6.76 -25.46 -10.18
C ARG A 236 6.61 -24.11 -9.48
N LEU A 237 6.99 -23.03 -10.15
CA LEU A 237 6.69 -21.67 -9.76
C LEU A 237 5.26 -21.35 -10.20
N THR A 238 4.39 -20.94 -9.28
CA THR A 238 3.02 -20.54 -9.56
C THR A 238 3.00 -19.10 -10.07
N GLY A 239 2.30 -18.88 -11.19
CA GLY A 239 2.16 -17.58 -11.83
C GLY A 239 0.73 -17.05 -11.84
N PRO A 240 0.47 -15.99 -12.62
CA PRO A 240 -0.84 -15.37 -12.73
C PRO A 240 -1.89 -16.33 -13.25
N LYS A 241 -3.15 -16.03 -12.95
CA LYS A 241 -4.28 -16.78 -13.50
C LYS A 241 -4.44 -16.46 -14.98
N ASN A 242 -4.65 -17.51 -15.78
CA ASN A 242 -5.06 -17.34 -17.17
C ASN A 242 -6.51 -16.84 -17.22
N THR A 243 -6.70 -15.55 -17.43
CA THR A 243 -8.00 -14.87 -17.50
C THR A 243 -8.77 -15.15 -18.80
N TYR A 244 -8.08 -15.67 -19.83
CA TYR A 244 -8.72 -16.11 -21.08
C TYR A 244 -9.52 -17.41 -20.91
N LEU A 245 -9.39 -18.09 -19.76
CA LEU A 245 -10.18 -19.28 -19.47
C LEU A 245 -11.50 -18.91 -18.78
N LYS A 246 -12.61 -19.54 -19.16
CA LYS A 246 -13.93 -19.44 -18.49
C LYS A 246 -13.87 -19.74 -16.98
N LYS A 247 -12.94 -20.61 -16.59
CA LYS A 247 -12.57 -20.88 -15.20
C LYS A 247 -11.08 -20.62 -15.05
N PRO A 248 -10.69 -19.41 -14.64
CA PRO A 248 -9.30 -19.03 -14.52
C PRO A 248 -8.49 -20.01 -13.68
N LYS A 249 -7.37 -20.49 -14.22
CA LYS A 249 -6.39 -21.37 -13.55
C LYS A 249 -5.04 -20.67 -13.51
N ALA A 250 -4.30 -20.86 -12.43
CA ALA A 250 -2.95 -20.37 -12.32
C ALA A 250 -2.04 -20.99 -13.41
N SER A 251 -1.23 -20.15 -14.06
CA SER A 251 -0.12 -20.60 -14.89
C SER A 251 1.02 -21.12 -14.02
N THR A 252 1.94 -21.88 -14.58
CA THR A 252 3.09 -22.38 -13.83
C THR A 252 4.31 -22.51 -14.73
N ILE A 253 5.50 -22.24 -14.16
CA ILE A 253 6.79 -22.50 -14.79
C ILE A 253 7.44 -23.70 -14.07
N PRO A 254 7.79 -24.79 -14.78
CA PRO A 254 8.59 -25.88 -14.19
C PRO A 254 10.02 -25.39 -13.95
N PHE A 255 10.60 -25.80 -12.83
CA PHE A 255 12.02 -25.59 -12.55
C PHE A 255 12.63 -26.79 -11.82
N GLN A 256 13.93 -26.95 -11.93
CA GLN A 256 14.68 -28.04 -11.32
C GLN A 256 15.60 -27.52 -10.23
N LEU A 257 15.58 -28.23 -9.13
CA LEU A 257 16.43 -27.97 -7.98
C LEU A 257 17.47 -29.10 -7.86
N TYR A 258 18.74 -28.73 -7.69
CA TYR A 258 19.86 -29.64 -7.42
C TYR A 258 20.55 -29.20 -6.14
N ARG A 259 20.35 -29.97 -5.06
CA ARG A 259 21.05 -29.78 -3.79
C ARG A 259 22.48 -30.29 -3.92
N HIS A 260 23.48 -29.46 -3.55
CA HIS A 260 24.88 -29.93 -3.56
C HIS A 260 25.07 -31.12 -2.59
N PRO A 261 25.76 -32.20 -2.99
CA PRO A 261 25.87 -33.41 -2.15
C PRO A 261 26.47 -33.17 -0.75
N THR A 262 27.45 -32.28 -0.63
CA THR A 262 28.24 -32.05 0.59
C THR A 262 28.24 -30.61 1.07
N GLU A 263 28.14 -29.62 0.17
CA GLU A 263 28.18 -28.20 0.52
C GLU A 263 26.78 -27.66 0.88
N ALA A 264 26.74 -26.59 1.66
CA ALA A 264 25.52 -25.83 1.94
C ALA A 264 25.16 -24.93 0.76
N ALA A 265 24.87 -25.54 -0.39
CA ALA A 265 24.58 -24.86 -1.66
C ALA A 265 23.53 -25.63 -2.48
N ALA A 266 22.88 -24.93 -3.39
CA ALA A 266 21.96 -25.50 -4.35
C ALA A 266 22.07 -24.78 -5.72
N ARG A 267 21.72 -25.51 -6.78
CA ARG A 267 21.57 -24.99 -8.13
C ARG A 267 20.11 -25.11 -8.55
N ILE A 268 19.60 -24.07 -9.14
CA ILE A 268 18.21 -23.97 -9.62
C ILE A 268 18.29 -23.72 -11.14
N GLU A 269 17.58 -24.53 -11.90
CA GLU A 269 17.43 -24.36 -13.36
C GLU A 269 15.98 -24.02 -13.66
N ILE A 270 15.74 -22.79 -14.12
CA ILE A 270 14.43 -22.26 -14.47
C ILE A 270 14.47 -21.59 -15.83
N GLN A 271 13.64 -22.07 -16.76
CA GLN A 271 13.67 -21.64 -18.18
C GLN A 271 15.09 -21.71 -18.76
N ASP A 272 15.62 -20.61 -19.28
CA ASP A 272 16.98 -20.51 -19.83
C ASP A 272 18.05 -20.10 -18.78
N ARG A 273 17.67 -19.99 -17.49
CA ARG A 273 18.52 -19.49 -16.40
C ARG A 273 19.01 -20.62 -15.50
N THR A 274 20.25 -20.46 -15.08
CA THR A 274 20.84 -21.28 -14.01
C THR A 274 21.29 -20.38 -12.88
N VAL A 275 20.79 -20.64 -11.68
CA VAL A 275 21.07 -19.87 -10.46
C VAL A 275 21.75 -20.82 -9.46
N ALA A 276 22.94 -20.46 -9.00
CA ALA A 276 23.64 -21.18 -7.96
C ALA A 276 23.72 -20.31 -6.71
N LEU A 277 23.25 -20.84 -5.58
CA LEU A 277 23.18 -20.12 -4.32
C LEU A 277 23.82 -20.95 -3.20
N ARG A 278 24.45 -20.26 -2.28
CA ARG A 278 24.84 -20.80 -0.96
C ARG A 278 23.71 -20.54 0.03
N GLN A 279 23.70 -21.33 1.09
CA GLN A 279 22.76 -21.10 2.19
C GLN A 279 22.95 -19.69 2.78
N GLY A 280 21.85 -18.97 2.94
CA GLY A 280 21.80 -17.58 3.38
C GLY A 280 22.01 -16.55 2.26
N GLU A 281 22.03 -16.97 0.99
CA GLU A 281 22.30 -16.09 -0.16
C GLU A 281 21.04 -15.80 -0.96
N TRP A 282 20.89 -14.53 -1.39
CA TRP A 282 19.89 -14.06 -2.34
C TRP A 282 20.42 -14.13 -3.77
N SER A 283 19.55 -14.44 -4.72
CA SER A 283 19.86 -14.23 -6.12
C SER A 283 19.74 -12.75 -6.51
N ASP A 284 20.33 -12.39 -7.64
CA ASP A 284 19.89 -11.23 -8.40
C ASP A 284 18.43 -11.40 -8.85
N TRP A 285 17.85 -10.33 -9.42
CA TRP A 285 16.55 -10.41 -10.06
C TRP A 285 16.55 -11.42 -11.22
N ILE A 286 15.56 -12.31 -11.20
CA ILE A 286 15.35 -13.34 -12.22
C ILE A 286 14.08 -13.00 -12.96
N LYS A 287 14.21 -12.77 -14.28
CA LYS A 287 13.08 -12.59 -15.18
C LYS A 287 12.45 -13.94 -15.47
N VAL A 288 11.13 -14.03 -15.34
CA VAL A 288 10.32 -15.23 -15.58
C VAL A 288 9.16 -14.90 -16.49
N GLU A 289 8.88 -15.78 -17.46
CA GLU A 289 7.84 -15.59 -18.46
C GLU A 289 6.79 -16.69 -18.35
N PHE A 290 5.54 -16.27 -18.09
CA PHE A 290 4.40 -17.17 -17.94
C PHE A 290 3.60 -17.24 -19.24
N GLU A 291 3.45 -18.45 -19.76
CA GLU A 291 2.62 -18.70 -20.93
C GLU A 291 1.14 -18.85 -20.52
N LEU A 292 0.29 -18.03 -21.11
CA LEU A 292 -1.16 -18.08 -20.94
C LEU A 292 -1.77 -18.79 -22.17
N GLY A 293 -2.18 -20.05 -22.00
CA GLY A 293 -2.72 -20.85 -23.08
C GLY A 293 -3.96 -20.23 -23.72
N MET A 294 -3.93 -20.13 -25.04
CA MET A 294 -5.00 -19.64 -25.90
C MET A 294 -5.64 -20.79 -26.70
N PRO A 295 -6.81 -20.58 -27.36
CA PRO A 295 -7.33 -21.56 -28.30
C PRO A 295 -6.30 -21.92 -29.37
N SER A 296 -6.23 -23.16 -29.80
CA SER A 296 -5.20 -23.73 -30.66
C SER A 296 -4.95 -23.01 -32.02
N PHE A 297 -5.87 -22.15 -32.44
CA PHE A 297 -5.75 -21.33 -33.66
C PHE A 297 -5.14 -19.93 -33.41
N LEU A 298 -4.86 -19.59 -32.14
CA LEU A 298 -4.19 -18.35 -31.73
C LEU A 298 -2.85 -18.69 -31.08
N PRO A 299 -1.84 -17.80 -31.19
CA PRO A 299 -0.63 -17.93 -30.39
C PRO A 299 -0.97 -17.77 -28.91
N ASN A 300 -0.21 -18.42 -28.03
CA ASN A 300 -0.33 -18.18 -26.60
C ASN A 300 0.06 -16.74 -26.26
N SER A 301 -0.60 -16.20 -25.22
CA SER A 301 -0.20 -14.93 -24.63
C SER A 301 0.88 -15.18 -23.59
N HIS A 302 1.71 -14.17 -23.33
CA HIS A 302 2.80 -14.24 -22.38
C HIS A 302 2.70 -13.08 -21.39
N VAL A 303 3.08 -13.33 -20.13
CA VAL A 303 3.18 -12.30 -19.10
C VAL A 303 4.54 -12.42 -18.43
N SER A 304 5.29 -11.32 -18.43
CA SER A 304 6.62 -11.24 -17.82
C SER A 304 6.56 -10.77 -16.39
N GLY A 305 7.39 -11.35 -15.53
CA GLY A 305 7.57 -10.94 -14.15
C GLY A 305 9.00 -11.12 -13.69
N ILE A 306 9.31 -10.56 -12.53
CA ILE A 306 10.61 -10.69 -11.90
C ILE A 306 10.48 -11.16 -10.45
N CYS A 307 11.42 -11.98 -10.00
CA CYS A 307 11.49 -12.45 -8.62
C CYS A 307 12.94 -12.70 -8.19
N ARG A 308 13.17 -12.78 -6.88
CA ARG A 308 14.44 -13.19 -6.29
C ARG A 308 14.26 -14.48 -5.52
N PHE A 309 15.28 -15.32 -5.52
CA PHE A 309 15.36 -16.55 -4.76
C PHE A 309 16.26 -16.33 -3.55
N PHE A 310 15.83 -16.85 -2.40
CA PHE A 310 16.62 -16.87 -1.19
C PHE A 310 16.75 -18.30 -0.67
N LEU A 311 17.99 -18.83 -0.67
CA LEU A 311 18.26 -20.17 -0.18
C LEU A 311 18.44 -20.15 1.34
N GLN A 312 17.35 -20.35 2.08
CA GLN A 312 17.38 -20.25 3.54
C GLN A 312 18.16 -21.39 4.20
N GLU A 313 17.92 -22.63 3.76
CA GLU A 313 18.50 -23.81 4.39
C GLU A 313 18.69 -24.91 3.35
N VAL A 314 19.82 -25.62 3.44
CA VAL A 314 20.11 -26.75 2.57
C VAL A 314 20.00 -28.09 3.33
N ARG A 315 20.38 -28.10 4.63
CA ARG A 315 20.33 -29.23 5.56
C ARG A 315 20.17 -28.73 7.00
N PRO A 316 19.47 -29.47 7.89
CA PRO A 316 18.93 -30.82 7.69
C PRO A 316 17.70 -30.90 6.79
N SER A 317 16.97 -29.81 6.60
CA SER A 317 15.79 -29.69 5.77
C SER A 317 15.99 -28.60 4.70
N PHE A 318 15.61 -28.87 3.47
CA PHE A 318 15.73 -27.89 2.40
C PHE A 318 14.64 -26.81 2.50
N LYS A 319 15.03 -25.52 2.40
CA LYS A 319 14.12 -24.38 2.42
C LYS A 319 14.56 -23.33 1.40
N LEU A 320 13.67 -23.02 0.47
CA LEU A 320 13.84 -21.99 -0.56
C LEU A 320 12.66 -21.03 -0.52
N TYR A 321 12.94 -19.75 -0.36
CA TYR A 321 11.97 -18.69 -0.47
C TYR A 321 12.11 -18.01 -1.84
N ILE A 322 10.97 -17.61 -2.42
CA ILE A 322 10.89 -16.81 -3.64
C ILE A 322 10.01 -15.61 -3.34
N THR A 323 10.51 -14.40 -3.64
CA THR A 323 9.76 -13.16 -3.44
C THR A 323 8.41 -13.19 -4.17
N PRO A 324 7.43 -12.35 -3.77
CA PRO A 324 6.32 -12.04 -4.64
C PRO A 324 6.82 -11.73 -6.05
N ILE A 325 6.13 -12.24 -7.06
CA ILE A 325 6.52 -12.00 -8.46
C ILE A 325 6.08 -10.59 -8.82
N ASN A 326 7.05 -9.71 -9.00
CA ASN A 326 6.84 -8.32 -9.38
C ASN A 326 6.54 -8.22 -10.89
N ILE A 327 5.90 -7.13 -11.30
CA ILE A 327 5.76 -6.76 -12.71
C ILE A 327 7.16 -6.49 -13.26
N ASP A 328 7.49 -7.03 -14.44
CA ASP A 328 8.75 -6.75 -15.11
C ASP A 328 8.79 -5.31 -15.62
N PRO A 329 9.66 -4.42 -15.10
CA PRO A 329 9.70 -3.03 -15.52
C PRO A 329 10.20 -2.86 -16.97
N THR A 330 10.80 -3.89 -17.56
CA THR A 330 11.26 -3.87 -18.96
C THR A 330 10.23 -4.44 -19.95
N ASP A 331 9.14 -5.03 -19.43
CA ASP A 331 8.03 -5.59 -20.18
C ASP A 331 6.77 -5.66 -19.30
N PRO A 332 6.20 -4.49 -18.93
CA PRO A 332 5.07 -4.42 -18.00
C PRO A 332 3.75 -4.95 -18.60
N GLY A 333 3.71 -5.22 -19.90
CA GLY A 333 2.51 -5.67 -20.60
C GLY A 333 1.37 -4.65 -20.54
N GLU A 334 0.20 -5.10 -20.08
CA GLU A 334 -0.98 -4.23 -19.92
C GLU A 334 -1.03 -3.53 -18.54
N GLN A 335 -0.01 -3.73 -17.68
CA GLN A 335 0.03 -3.17 -16.33
C GLN A 335 0.61 -1.75 -16.37
N GLN A 336 -0.25 -0.75 -16.35
CA GLN A 336 0.20 0.65 -16.30
C GLN A 336 0.62 1.02 -14.88
N ILE A 337 1.92 1.07 -14.62
CA ILE A 337 2.50 1.47 -13.32
C ILE A 337 3.18 2.84 -13.36
N THR A 338 3.28 3.45 -14.53
CA THR A 338 3.83 4.80 -14.70
C THR A 338 2.91 5.70 -15.53
N GLU A 339 3.05 7.00 -15.32
CA GLU A 339 2.49 8.07 -16.16
C GLU A 339 3.62 9.04 -16.54
N PRO A 340 3.88 9.30 -17.82
CA PRO A 340 3.33 8.57 -18.96
C PRO A 340 3.79 7.11 -18.99
N PRO A 341 3.11 6.22 -19.72
CA PRO A 341 3.46 4.77 -19.75
C PRO A 341 4.92 4.48 -20.05
N GLU A 342 5.53 5.22 -20.97
CA GLU A 342 6.94 5.08 -21.36
C GLU A 342 7.96 5.55 -20.30
N PHE A 343 7.51 6.19 -19.23
CA PHE A 343 8.40 6.63 -18.14
C PHE A 343 9.08 5.45 -17.43
N ILE A 344 8.47 4.26 -17.46
CA ILE A 344 9.09 3.05 -16.93
C ILE A 344 10.39 2.70 -17.65
N ASP A 345 10.50 2.99 -18.95
CA ASP A 345 11.69 2.71 -19.73
C ASP A 345 12.89 3.56 -19.26
N ASP A 346 12.65 4.83 -18.91
CA ASP A 346 13.68 5.71 -18.36
C ASP A 346 14.21 5.17 -17.01
N ILE A 347 13.30 4.72 -16.15
CA ILE A 347 13.65 4.15 -14.82
C ILE A 347 14.42 2.84 -15.03
N ALA A 348 13.89 1.92 -15.83
CA ALA A 348 14.51 0.62 -16.10
C ALA A 348 15.86 0.74 -16.79
N ALA A 349 16.05 1.72 -17.67
CA ALA A 349 17.35 1.98 -18.32
C ALA A 349 18.43 2.38 -17.31
N LYS A 350 18.08 3.04 -16.22
CA LYS A 350 19.01 3.49 -15.18
C LYS A 350 19.20 2.44 -14.07
N LEU A 351 18.12 1.85 -13.56
CA LEU A 351 18.13 0.97 -12.41
C LEU A 351 18.21 -0.53 -12.78
N GLY A 352 17.85 -0.89 -14.01
CA GLY A 352 17.62 -2.28 -14.38
C GLY A 352 16.31 -2.81 -13.83
N LEU A 353 16.33 -4.01 -13.26
CA LEU A 353 15.18 -4.63 -12.59
C LEU A 353 15.11 -4.16 -11.14
N PHE A 354 13.92 -3.84 -10.65
CA PHE A 354 13.68 -3.32 -9.31
C PHE A 354 12.28 -3.72 -8.79
N TYR A 355 12.01 -3.56 -7.49
CA TYR A 355 10.70 -3.80 -6.91
C TYR A 355 9.63 -2.87 -7.50
N THR A 356 8.61 -3.46 -8.13
CA THR A 356 7.46 -2.74 -8.72
C THR A 356 6.17 -2.96 -7.94
N ALA A 357 6.08 -4.00 -7.09
CA ALA A 357 4.92 -4.23 -6.23
C ALA A 357 4.81 -3.16 -5.14
N GLY A 358 3.58 -2.78 -4.78
CA GLY A 358 3.32 -1.69 -3.82
C GLY A 358 3.64 -2.01 -2.36
N PHE A 359 3.72 -3.30 -1.99
CA PHE A 359 4.21 -3.78 -0.69
C PHE A 359 5.48 -4.58 -0.95
N GLN A 360 6.62 -3.97 -0.69
CA GLN A 360 7.92 -4.51 -1.09
C GLN A 360 8.60 -5.30 0.04
N GLU A 361 8.52 -4.83 1.28
CA GLU A 361 8.96 -5.58 2.45
C GLU A 361 7.98 -6.71 2.77
N ASP A 362 8.46 -7.95 2.78
CA ASP A 362 7.60 -9.12 2.93
C ASP A 362 7.29 -9.43 4.41
N HIS A 363 6.44 -8.57 4.98
CA HIS A 363 5.89 -8.76 6.33
C HIS A 363 5.10 -10.08 6.45
N ALA A 364 4.50 -10.58 5.35
CA ALA A 364 3.73 -11.81 5.37
C ALA A 364 4.64 -13.03 5.59
N ALA A 365 5.83 -13.07 5.00
CA ALA A 365 6.82 -14.11 5.24
C ALA A 365 7.27 -14.13 6.71
N LEU A 366 7.44 -12.97 7.35
CA LEU A 366 7.77 -12.89 8.78
C LEU A 366 6.58 -13.32 9.65
N THR A 367 5.38 -12.83 9.38
CA THR A 367 4.17 -13.15 10.15
C THR A 367 3.82 -14.64 10.09
N ASN A 368 4.10 -15.28 8.95
CA ASN A 368 3.90 -16.71 8.74
C ASN A 368 5.08 -17.59 9.20
N GLU A 369 6.05 -17.01 9.90
CA GLU A 369 7.24 -17.73 10.43
C GLU A 369 8.12 -18.37 9.33
N VAL A 370 8.01 -17.88 8.08
CA VAL A 370 8.90 -18.26 6.97
C VAL A 370 10.23 -17.53 7.11
N PHE A 371 10.19 -16.24 7.44
CA PHE A 371 11.38 -15.46 7.78
C PHE A 371 11.60 -15.41 9.29
N THR A 372 12.87 -15.43 9.68
CA THR A 372 13.32 -14.89 10.97
C THR A 372 13.35 -13.36 10.90
N ASP A 373 13.41 -12.69 12.06
CA ASP A 373 13.56 -11.22 12.10
C ASP A 373 14.81 -10.73 11.35
N ALA A 374 15.91 -11.48 11.43
CA ALA A 374 17.14 -11.16 10.70
C ALA A 374 16.97 -11.27 9.18
N GLN A 375 16.27 -12.28 8.70
CA GLN A 375 15.99 -12.48 7.27
C GLN A 375 15.02 -11.40 6.73
N PHE A 376 14.02 -11.01 7.52
CA PHE A 376 13.15 -9.90 7.16
C PHE A 376 13.92 -8.58 7.07
N ARG A 377 14.80 -8.27 8.05
CA ARG A 377 15.65 -7.08 8.00
C ARG A 377 16.59 -7.07 6.80
N ASP A 378 17.13 -8.23 6.43
CA ASP A 378 17.99 -8.39 5.26
C ASP A 378 17.22 -8.09 3.97
N GLN A 379 16.02 -8.67 3.81
CA GLN A 379 15.13 -8.38 2.68
C GLN A 379 14.70 -6.90 2.64
N ALA A 380 14.32 -6.32 3.78
CA ALA A 380 13.96 -4.90 3.87
C ALA A 380 15.17 -3.98 3.56
N GLY A 381 16.40 -4.43 3.84
CA GLY A 381 17.63 -3.77 3.44
C GLY A 381 17.77 -3.67 1.93
N HIS A 382 17.50 -4.75 1.20
CA HIS A 382 17.50 -4.73 -0.28
C HIS A 382 16.44 -3.78 -0.85
N VAL A 383 15.24 -3.76 -0.26
CA VAL A 383 14.17 -2.83 -0.67
C VAL A 383 14.62 -1.39 -0.48
N LEU A 384 15.17 -1.06 0.70
CA LEU A 384 15.62 0.29 1.00
C LEU A 384 16.75 0.73 0.08
N GLU A 385 17.71 -0.14 -0.25
CA GLU A 385 18.79 0.14 -1.19
C GLU A 385 18.25 0.48 -2.58
N GLU A 386 17.29 -0.28 -3.09
CA GLU A 386 16.65 0.02 -4.38
C GLU A 386 15.84 1.33 -4.34
N ARG A 387 15.19 1.66 -3.20
CA ARG A 387 14.51 2.95 -3.04
C ARG A 387 15.50 4.13 -3.03
N MET A 388 16.67 3.95 -2.44
CA MET A 388 17.75 4.97 -2.48
C MET A 388 18.22 5.19 -3.92
N ASN A 389 18.45 4.12 -4.69
CA ASN A 389 18.84 4.24 -6.09
C ASN A 389 17.76 4.92 -6.94
N LEU A 390 16.47 4.67 -6.65
CA LEU A 390 15.35 5.36 -7.30
C LEU A 390 15.29 6.85 -6.91
N LEU A 391 15.58 7.19 -5.65
CA LEU A 391 15.69 8.60 -5.23
C LEU A 391 16.83 9.31 -5.96
N ASP A 392 17.99 8.67 -6.08
CA ASP A 392 19.12 9.24 -6.84
C ASP A 392 18.73 9.50 -8.30
N PHE A 393 18.02 8.56 -8.94
CA PHE A 393 17.46 8.76 -10.29
C PHE A 393 16.51 9.97 -10.31
N ALA A 394 15.59 10.08 -9.36
CA ALA A 394 14.63 11.16 -9.29
C ALA A 394 15.31 12.53 -9.12
N LEU A 395 16.31 12.62 -8.23
CA LEU A 395 17.08 13.83 -8.00
C LEU A 395 17.97 14.22 -9.20
N ASP A 396 18.53 13.24 -9.92
CA ASP A 396 19.32 13.49 -11.13
C ASP A 396 18.46 14.02 -12.29
N LYS A 397 17.18 13.61 -12.34
CA LYS A 397 16.20 14.05 -13.34
C LYS A 397 15.52 15.38 -12.99
N TYR A 398 15.57 15.80 -11.71
CA TYR A 398 14.88 16.97 -11.19
C TYR A 398 15.60 18.27 -11.56
N GLU A 399 14.93 19.15 -12.30
CA GLU A 399 15.44 20.48 -12.69
C GLU A 399 14.72 21.60 -11.91
N ASP A 400 13.37 21.60 -11.92
CA ASP A 400 12.50 22.54 -11.18
C ASP A 400 11.09 21.95 -10.99
N GLY A 401 10.12 22.72 -10.50
CA GLY A 401 8.77 22.25 -10.26
C GLY A 401 8.63 21.44 -8.97
N LEU A 402 7.76 20.43 -8.96
CA LEU A 402 7.48 19.57 -7.82
C LEU A 402 8.18 18.21 -7.97
N LEU A 403 8.95 17.82 -6.94
CA LEU A 403 9.37 16.43 -6.71
C LEU A 403 8.71 15.93 -5.44
N PHE A 404 7.93 14.85 -5.54
CA PHE A 404 7.45 14.06 -4.40
C PHE A 404 8.06 12.66 -4.43
N PHE A 405 8.70 12.25 -3.34
CA PHE A 405 9.28 10.91 -3.20
C PHE A 405 8.83 10.26 -1.90
N TYR A 406 8.36 9.01 -1.97
CA TYR A 406 7.81 8.26 -0.84
C TYR A 406 8.69 7.07 -0.45
N PHE A 407 8.79 6.85 0.88
CA PHE A 407 9.43 5.68 1.49
C PHE A 407 8.43 4.91 2.35
N SER A 408 8.17 3.65 2.01
CA SER A 408 7.34 2.71 2.78
C SER A 408 8.08 2.10 3.97
N SER A 409 9.42 2.02 3.90
CA SER A 409 10.24 1.24 4.82
C SER A 409 10.10 1.68 6.29
N THR A 410 9.82 2.96 6.56
CA THR A 410 9.65 3.46 7.93
C THR A 410 8.38 2.90 8.58
N ASP A 411 7.30 2.74 7.83
CA ASP A 411 6.06 2.12 8.28
C ASP A 411 6.18 0.60 8.41
N LEU A 412 6.56 -0.08 7.32
CA LEU A 412 6.56 -1.55 7.27
C LEU A 412 7.55 -2.17 8.27
N GLN A 413 8.70 -1.53 8.51
CA GLN A 413 9.62 -2.00 9.55
C GLN A 413 9.14 -1.61 10.95
N ALA A 414 8.43 -0.47 11.12
CA ALA A 414 7.86 -0.11 12.41
C ALA A 414 6.76 -1.10 12.83
N HIS A 415 5.91 -1.57 11.94
CA HIS A 415 4.94 -2.62 12.25
C HIS A 415 5.57 -3.85 12.90
N MET A 416 6.80 -4.22 12.48
CA MET A 416 7.50 -5.43 12.96
C MET A 416 8.38 -5.16 14.18
N PHE A 417 9.03 -3.98 14.26
CA PHE A 417 10.12 -3.75 15.20
C PHE A 417 9.89 -2.57 16.15
N TRP A 418 8.77 -1.85 16.02
CA TRP A 418 8.46 -0.77 16.93
C TRP A 418 8.14 -1.29 18.33
N TRP A 419 8.83 -0.74 19.33
CA TRP A 419 8.53 -0.97 20.73
C TRP A 419 9.03 0.22 21.57
N ASP A 420 8.13 1.03 22.07
CA ASP A 420 8.45 2.32 22.72
C ASP A 420 8.07 2.40 24.19
N SER A 421 7.73 1.28 24.83
CA SER A 421 7.33 1.25 26.22
C SER A 421 8.13 0.24 27.05
N GLU A 422 8.15 0.43 28.38
CA GLU A 422 8.72 -0.53 29.33
C GLU A 422 7.81 -1.77 29.55
N GLU A 423 6.63 -1.79 28.95
CA GLU A 423 5.69 -2.89 29.08
C GLU A 423 6.23 -4.15 28.38
N LYS A 424 5.88 -5.31 28.96
CA LYS A 424 6.27 -6.58 28.36
C LYS A 424 5.66 -6.74 26.98
N HIS A 425 6.50 -7.10 26.02
CA HIS A 425 6.03 -7.56 24.71
C HIS A 425 5.35 -8.93 24.86
N PRO A 426 4.17 -9.19 24.22
CA PRO A 426 3.46 -10.46 24.37
C PRO A 426 4.25 -11.71 23.99
N ILE A 427 5.12 -11.61 22.99
CA ILE A 427 5.87 -12.75 22.41
C ILE A 427 7.39 -12.57 22.41
N ARG A 428 7.93 -11.42 22.86
CA ARG A 428 9.37 -11.13 22.77
C ARG A 428 9.96 -10.82 24.15
N SER A 429 11.21 -11.22 24.33
CA SER A 429 11.98 -10.85 25.51
C SER A 429 12.32 -9.36 25.54
N PRO A 430 12.64 -8.75 26.70
CA PRO A 430 13.10 -7.37 26.76
C PRO A 430 14.35 -7.10 25.88
N GLN A 431 15.29 -8.06 25.80
CA GLN A 431 16.50 -7.94 25.00
C GLN A 431 16.18 -7.89 23.48
N GLU A 432 15.22 -8.69 23.03
CA GLU A 432 14.73 -8.63 21.64
C GLU A 432 14.03 -7.32 21.36
N ALA A 433 13.18 -6.84 22.26
CA ALA A 433 12.49 -5.56 22.12
C ALA A 433 13.47 -4.38 22.03
N ASP A 434 14.57 -4.39 22.82
CA ASP A 434 15.63 -3.39 22.75
C ASP A 434 16.37 -3.42 21.41
N ALA A 435 16.67 -4.63 20.90
CA ALA A 435 17.32 -4.82 19.60
C ALA A 435 16.45 -4.30 18.44
N TYR A 436 15.12 -4.48 18.53
CA TYR A 436 14.17 -3.97 17.54
C TYR A 436 14.01 -2.47 17.62
N HIS A 437 13.95 -1.91 18.82
CA HIS A 437 13.96 -0.44 18.99
C HIS A 437 15.21 0.17 18.36
N GLN A 438 16.39 -0.44 18.56
CA GLN A 438 17.62 0.03 17.93
C GLN A 438 17.54 -0.04 16.39
N ALA A 439 16.91 -1.07 15.81
CA ALA A 439 16.71 -1.16 14.36
C ALA A 439 15.88 0.02 13.82
N ILE A 440 14.83 0.44 14.53
CA ILE A 440 14.05 1.63 14.17
C ILE A 440 14.86 2.91 14.32
N VAL A 441 15.67 3.03 15.38
CA VAL A 441 16.58 4.19 15.57
C VAL A 441 17.60 4.28 14.42
N ASP A 442 18.16 3.15 13.99
CA ASP A 442 19.10 3.10 12.87
C ASP A 442 18.44 3.53 11.56
N LEU A 443 17.19 3.08 11.32
CA LEU A 443 16.40 3.46 10.16
C LEU A 443 16.09 4.97 10.14
N TYR A 444 15.65 5.55 11.27
CA TYR A 444 15.41 7.00 11.38
C TYR A 444 16.69 7.80 11.15
N THR A 445 17.84 7.33 11.65
CA THR A 445 19.15 7.94 11.41
C THR A 445 19.52 7.91 9.92
N LYS A 446 19.20 6.80 9.24
CA LYS A 446 19.40 6.70 7.79
C LYS A 446 18.50 7.69 7.03
N MET A 447 17.22 7.82 7.43
CA MET A 447 16.31 8.81 6.82
C MET A 447 16.75 10.25 7.07
N ASP A 448 17.30 10.55 8.25
CA ASP A 448 17.90 11.88 8.52
C ASP A 448 19.07 12.17 7.58
N SER A 449 19.90 11.17 7.25
CA SER A 449 20.99 11.32 6.27
C SER A 449 20.44 11.64 4.88
N VAL A 450 19.36 10.99 4.44
CA VAL A 450 18.69 11.31 3.16
C VAL A 450 18.24 12.77 3.12
N VAL A 451 17.65 13.25 4.22
CA VAL A 451 17.26 14.67 4.32
C VAL A 451 18.48 15.58 4.26
N GLY A 452 19.59 15.20 4.91
CA GLY A 452 20.86 15.92 4.87
C GLY A 452 21.39 16.10 3.45
N ASP A 453 21.45 15.01 2.68
CA ASP A 453 21.93 15.01 1.30
C ASP A 453 21.06 15.91 0.39
N ILE A 454 19.74 15.90 0.57
CA ILE A 454 18.81 16.76 -0.16
C ILE A 454 18.99 18.23 0.23
N VAL A 455 19.14 18.52 1.52
CA VAL A 455 19.35 19.89 2.02
C VAL A 455 20.70 20.44 1.55
N GLU A 456 21.76 19.64 1.54
CA GLU A 456 23.06 20.04 1.02
C GLU A 456 22.98 20.37 -0.47
N ARG A 457 22.24 19.57 -1.26
CA ARG A 457 22.16 19.74 -2.72
C ARG A 457 21.21 20.88 -3.14
N TYR A 458 20.10 21.11 -2.41
CA TYR A 458 19.02 22.00 -2.84
C TYR A 458 18.58 23.04 -1.82
N GLY A 459 19.12 23.02 -0.59
CA GLY A 459 18.58 23.79 0.54
C GLY A 459 18.51 25.29 0.34
N ASP A 460 19.42 25.87 -0.46
CA ASP A 460 19.42 27.28 -0.77
C ASP A 460 18.44 27.69 -1.88
N GLU A 461 18.05 26.74 -2.73
CA GLU A 461 17.24 27.00 -3.93
C GLU A 461 15.81 26.49 -3.81
N ALA A 462 15.60 25.40 -3.07
CA ALA A 462 14.32 24.71 -2.99
C ALA A 462 13.58 24.95 -1.67
N THR A 463 12.25 24.85 -1.71
CA THR A 463 11.44 24.57 -0.53
C THR A 463 11.48 23.08 -0.28
N ILE A 464 12.03 22.65 0.84
CA ILE A 464 12.11 21.23 1.22
C ILE A 464 11.10 20.97 2.34
N LEU A 465 10.25 19.97 2.12
CA LEU A 465 9.27 19.44 3.06
C LEU A 465 9.57 17.97 3.31
N VAL A 466 9.58 17.57 4.58
CA VAL A 466 9.56 16.17 4.99
C VAL A 466 8.26 15.94 5.73
N MET A 467 7.51 14.88 5.39
CA MET A 467 6.22 14.62 6.01
C MET A 467 6.00 13.14 6.27
N SER A 468 5.13 12.85 7.23
CA SER A 468 4.55 11.54 7.44
C SER A 468 3.05 11.66 7.56
N ASP A 469 2.36 10.67 7.09
CA ASP A 469 0.90 10.59 7.10
C ASP A 469 0.30 10.26 8.48
N HIS A 470 1.02 9.49 9.31
CA HIS A 470 0.70 9.17 10.70
C HIS A 470 1.97 8.84 11.50
N GLY A 471 1.83 8.66 12.81
CA GLY A 471 2.85 8.12 13.70
C GLY A 471 2.59 6.67 14.06
N PHE A 472 3.19 6.17 15.17
CA PHE A 472 3.13 4.77 15.59
C PHE A 472 2.83 4.59 17.08
N CYS A 473 2.34 3.39 17.42
CA CYS A 473 2.28 2.91 18.81
C CYS A 473 2.38 1.39 18.88
N ASN A 474 2.65 0.86 20.08
CA ASN A 474 2.58 -0.57 20.34
C ASN A 474 1.17 -1.11 20.06
N PHE A 475 1.11 -2.31 19.46
CA PHE A 475 -0.10 -3.11 19.30
C PHE A 475 0.04 -4.39 20.11
N ARG A 476 -0.45 -4.36 21.33
CA ARG A 476 -0.30 -5.44 22.31
C ARG A 476 -1.54 -6.31 22.44
N ARG A 477 -2.72 -5.68 22.39
CA ARG A 477 -4.02 -6.33 22.59
C ARG A 477 -4.94 -6.05 21.41
N GLN A 478 -5.58 -7.08 20.90
CA GLN A 478 -6.54 -6.96 19.79
C GLN A 478 -7.97 -6.98 20.32
N PHE A 479 -8.81 -6.12 19.72
CA PHE A 479 -10.24 -6.03 20.02
C PHE A 479 -11.05 -6.64 18.87
N ASN A 480 -11.83 -7.65 19.17
CA ASN A 480 -12.70 -8.35 18.23
C ASN A 480 -14.08 -7.68 18.19
N LEU A 481 -14.24 -6.63 17.39
CA LEU A 481 -15.48 -5.84 17.31
C LEU A 481 -16.70 -6.70 16.98
N ASN A 482 -16.60 -7.64 16.01
CA ASN A 482 -17.72 -8.51 15.66
C ASN A 482 -18.10 -9.47 16.78
N THR A 483 -17.14 -9.94 17.58
CA THR A 483 -17.41 -10.73 18.78
C THR A 483 -18.16 -9.90 19.82
N TRP A 484 -17.69 -8.66 20.06
CA TRP A 484 -18.37 -7.74 20.97
C TRP A 484 -19.80 -7.41 20.50
N LEU A 485 -20.02 -7.16 19.21
CA LEU A 485 -21.34 -6.92 18.62
C LEU A 485 -22.27 -8.14 18.79
N ARG A 486 -21.73 -9.34 18.62
CA ARG A 486 -22.47 -10.61 18.82
C ARG A 486 -22.88 -10.75 20.29
N GLU A 487 -21.99 -10.53 21.25
CA GLU A 487 -22.26 -10.66 22.67
C GLU A 487 -23.26 -9.62 23.19
N ASN A 488 -23.27 -8.43 22.59
CA ASN A 488 -24.22 -7.37 22.92
C ASN A 488 -25.54 -7.44 22.13
N GLY A 489 -25.73 -8.48 21.29
CA GLY A 489 -26.98 -8.74 20.57
C GLY A 489 -27.23 -7.85 19.35
N TYR A 490 -26.20 -7.19 18.82
CA TYR A 490 -26.29 -6.41 17.59
C TYR A 490 -26.05 -7.28 16.35
N LEU A 491 -25.24 -8.34 16.47
CA LEU A 491 -24.94 -9.30 15.43
C LEU A 491 -25.52 -10.68 15.79
N GLN A 492 -26.26 -11.28 14.86
CA GLN A 492 -26.96 -12.55 15.07
C GLN A 492 -26.56 -13.56 13.98
N PRO A 493 -26.68 -14.86 14.22
CA PRO A 493 -27.01 -15.51 15.51
C PRO A 493 -25.83 -15.52 16.49
N LYS A 494 -26.07 -15.90 17.75
CA LYS A 494 -25.04 -15.95 18.80
C LYS A 494 -23.85 -16.87 18.48
N ASP A 495 -24.04 -17.87 17.62
CA ASP A 495 -23.01 -18.79 17.16
C ASP A 495 -22.43 -18.41 15.80
N CYS A 496 -22.62 -17.16 15.34
CA CYS A 496 -21.99 -16.64 14.14
C CYS A 496 -20.46 -16.70 14.24
N ARG A 497 -19.80 -17.20 13.20
CA ARG A 497 -18.34 -17.31 13.09
C ARG A 497 -17.75 -16.43 11.98
N SER A 498 -18.61 -15.93 11.09
CA SER A 498 -18.24 -14.98 10.04
C SER A 498 -19.50 -14.30 9.52
N ILE A 499 -19.37 -13.02 9.18
CA ILE A 499 -20.49 -12.29 8.55
C ILE A 499 -20.64 -12.66 7.07
N LEU A 500 -19.58 -13.17 6.42
CA LEU A 500 -19.53 -13.36 4.97
C LEU A 500 -19.10 -14.76 4.51
N ASN A 501 -18.37 -15.51 5.32
CA ASN A 501 -17.73 -16.75 4.87
C ASN A 501 -18.40 -18.01 5.41
N PRO A 502 -19.18 -18.74 4.56
CA PRO A 502 -19.88 -19.95 5.00
C PRO A 502 -18.93 -21.08 5.41
N ARG A 503 -17.67 -21.10 4.93
CA ARG A 503 -16.68 -22.12 5.28
C ARG A 503 -16.16 -21.98 6.73
N LYS A 504 -16.35 -20.82 7.35
CA LYS A 504 -15.98 -20.56 8.75
C LYS A 504 -17.04 -21.01 9.76
N GLY A 505 -18.19 -21.49 9.30
CA GLY A 505 -19.31 -21.90 10.14
C GLY A 505 -20.58 -21.10 9.85
N LYS A 506 -21.37 -20.83 10.87
CA LYS A 506 -22.63 -20.11 10.70
C LYS A 506 -22.40 -18.65 10.37
N MET A 507 -22.99 -18.18 9.29
CA MET A 507 -22.95 -16.79 8.85
C MET A 507 -23.89 -15.90 9.67
N ALA A 508 -23.75 -14.58 9.51
CA ALA A 508 -24.68 -13.61 10.05
C ALA A 508 -26.12 -13.88 9.50
N ASP A 509 -27.08 -13.79 10.40
CA ASP A 509 -28.49 -13.70 10.04
C ASP A 509 -28.83 -12.22 9.82
N TRP A 510 -28.86 -11.82 8.55
CA TRP A 510 -29.05 -10.41 8.19
C TRP A 510 -30.46 -9.89 8.52
N GLU A 511 -31.45 -10.77 8.65
CA GLU A 511 -32.81 -10.40 9.07
C GLU A 511 -32.89 -10.05 10.56
N GLN A 512 -31.85 -10.37 11.33
CA GLN A 512 -31.74 -10.08 12.77
C GLN A 512 -30.50 -9.29 13.17
N THR A 513 -29.54 -9.08 12.27
CA THR A 513 -28.31 -8.34 12.52
C THR A 513 -28.54 -6.85 12.31
N ARG A 514 -28.33 -6.04 13.36
CA ARG A 514 -28.49 -4.57 13.31
C ARG A 514 -27.22 -3.82 12.95
N ALA A 515 -26.05 -4.35 13.34
CA ALA A 515 -24.75 -3.74 13.11
C ALA A 515 -23.66 -4.79 12.92
N PHE A 516 -22.61 -4.44 12.19
CA PHE A 516 -21.46 -5.31 11.90
C PHE A 516 -20.18 -4.47 11.70
N GLY A 517 -19.02 -5.07 11.99
CA GLY A 517 -17.69 -4.50 11.75
C GLY A 517 -17.06 -5.08 10.49
N LEU A 518 -16.40 -4.24 9.70
CA LEU A 518 -15.57 -4.61 8.56
C LEU A 518 -14.48 -3.56 8.37
N GLY A 519 -13.28 -4.00 7.96
CA GLY A 519 -12.10 -3.15 7.96
C GLY A 519 -11.48 -3.02 9.36
N LEU A 520 -10.51 -2.12 9.51
CA LEU A 520 -9.75 -1.95 10.75
C LEU A 520 -10.46 -1.06 11.78
N ASN A 521 -11.23 -0.07 11.31
CA ASN A 521 -11.86 0.90 12.19
C ASN A 521 -13.39 1.03 11.97
N GLY A 522 -13.92 0.42 10.90
CA GLY A 522 -15.31 0.65 10.48
C GLY A 522 -16.36 -0.19 11.19
N LEU A 523 -17.46 0.47 11.62
CA LEU A 523 -18.70 -0.15 12.05
C LEU A 523 -19.84 0.35 11.17
N TYR A 524 -20.67 -0.57 10.70
CA TYR A 524 -21.79 -0.29 9.80
C TYR A 524 -23.11 -0.72 10.44
N VAL A 525 -24.12 0.12 10.30
CA VAL A 525 -25.52 -0.23 10.60
C VAL A 525 -26.09 -0.98 9.40
N ASN A 526 -26.78 -2.08 9.63
CA ASN A 526 -27.54 -2.79 8.60
C ASN A 526 -28.81 -2.01 8.23
N LEU A 527 -28.58 -0.86 7.55
CA LEU A 527 -29.57 0.16 7.30
C LEU A 527 -30.48 -0.23 6.13
N ARG A 528 -31.78 -0.06 6.28
CA ARG A 528 -32.77 -0.26 5.23
C ARG A 528 -32.53 0.70 4.08
N ASP A 529 -32.75 0.22 2.86
CA ASP A 529 -32.55 0.94 1.60
C ASP A 529 -31.08 1.22 1.22
N ARG A 530 -30.15 1.16 2.18
CA ARG A 530 -28.70 1.22 1.92
C ARG A 530 -28.09 -0.16 1.74
N GLU A 531 -28.19 -1.00 2.76
CA GLU A 531 -27.70 -2.38 2.69
C GLU A 531 -28.76 -3.28 2.00
N ARG A 532 -28.32 -4.28 1.21
CA ARG A 532 -29.24 -5.16 0.46
C ARG A 532 -30.32 -5.80 1.33
N ASP A 533 -29.93 -6.30 2.50
CA ASP A 533 -30.81 -6.96 3.45
C ASP A 533 -30.94 -6.14 4.74
N GLY A 534 -30.98 -4.80 4.59
CA GLY A 534 -31.08 -3.85 5.71
C GLY A 534 -32.39 -3.94 6.49
N ILE A 535 -32.30 -3.87 7.81
CA ILE A 535 -33.47 -3.99 8.72
C ILE A 535 -33.68 -2.78 9.62
N VAL A 536 -32.63 -1.98 9.90
CA VAL A 536 -32.73 -0.79 10.74
C VAL A 536 -33.32 0.36 9.93
N ASN A 537 -34.39 0.99 10.44
CA ASN A 537 -34.95 2.17 9.78
C ASN A 537 -34.05 3.40 10.05
N GLU A 538 -34.08 4.37 9.14
CA GLU A 538 -33.33 5.63 9.31
C GLU A 538 -33.70 6.34 10.62
N SER A 539 -34.99 6.32 11.01
CA SER A 539 -35.47 6.92 12.28
C SER A 539 -34.86 6.31 13.55
N ASP A 540 -34.37 5.07 13.47
CA ASP A 540 -33.85 4.32 14.60
C ASP A 540 -32.32 4.33 14.64
N ARG A 541 -31.67 4.82 13.55
CA ARG A 541 -30.23 4.81 13.34
C ARG A 541 -29.49 5.59 14.43
N ASP A 542 -29.87 6.83 14.69
CA ASP A 542 -29.18 7.70 15.65
C ASP A 542 -29.21 7.18 17.09
N ALA A 543 -30.36 6.64 17.49
CA ALA A 543 -30.48 6.02 18.82
C ALA A 543 -29.60 4.77 18.95
N LEU A 544 -29.53 3.95 17.89
CA LEU A 544 -28.67 2.76 17.85
C LEU A 544 -27.18 3.15 17.87
N LEU A 545 -26.77 4.15 17.10
CA LEU A 545 -25.39 4.64 17.10
C LEU A 545 -24.98 5.20 18.45
N SER A 546 -25.85 5.96 19.11
CA SER A 546 -25.60 6.49 20.47
C SER A 546 -25.43 5.36 21.48
N GLU A 547 -26.33 4.37 21.47
CA GLU A 547 -26.26 3.20 22.35
C GLU A 547 -24.94 2.41 22.16
N ILE A 548 -24.56 2.15 20.89
CA ILE A 548 -23.33 1.43 20.59
C ILE A 548 -22.10 2.23 21.02
N SER A 549 -22.08 3.54 20.74
CA SER A 549 -20.95 4.42 21.10
C SER A 549 -20.73 4.49 22.60
N GLU A 550 -21.78 4.68 23.40
CA GLU A 550 -21.69 4.70 24.85
C GLU A 550 -21.14 3.38 25.41
N LYS A 551 -21.61 2.24 24.88
CA LYS A 551 -21.16 0.93 25.34
C LYS A 551 -19.71 0.65 24.92
N LEU A 552 -19.30 1.07 23.72
CA LEU A 552 -17.90 0.91 23.24
C LEU A 552 -16.94 1.74 24.10
N LEU A 553 -17.26 2.99 24.42
CA LEU A 553 -16.46 3.86 25.27
C LEU A 553 -16.35 3.33 26.71
N ALA A 554 -17.33 2.55 27.17
CA ALA A 554 -17.33 1.91 28.48
C ALA A 554 -16.50 0.61 28.54
N VAL A 555 -16.01 0.09 27.39
CA VAL A 555 -15.25 -1.18 27.37
C VAL A 555 -13.93 -1.03 28.11
N ARG A 556 -13.69 -1.95 29.03
CA ARG A 556 -12.45 -2.08 29.80
C ARG A 556 -11.81 -3.45 29.52
N ASP A 557 -10.50 -3.44 29.41
CA ASP A 557 -9.74 -4.70 29.32
C ASP A 557 -9.82 -5.44 30.67
N PRO A 558 -10.30 -6.68 30.69
CA PRO A 558 -10.46 -7.43 31.93
C PRO A 558 -9.15 -7.73 32.67
N LEU A 559 -8.01 -7.73 31.97
CA LEU A 559 -6.70 -7.98 32.57
C LEU A 559 -6.05 -6.73 33.16
N THR A 560 -6.19 -5.58 32.48
CA THR A 560 -5.49 -4.34 32.85
C THR A 560 -6.39 -3.28 33.45
N ASN A 561 -7.72 -3.44 33.31
CA ASN A 561 -8.74 -2.44 33.62
C ASN A 561 -8.58 -1.10 32.89
N GLN A 562 -7.76 -1.06 31.83
CA GLN A 562 -7.57 0.12 30.98
C GLN A 562 -8.73 0.26 29.99
N PRO A 563 -9.08 1.49 29.58
CA PRO A 563 -10.05 1.69 28.51
C PRO A 563 -9.47 1.19 27.19
N VAL A 564 -10.30 0.55 26.37
CA VAL A 564 -9.90 -0.02 25.07
C VAL A 564 -10.19 0.95 23.94
N VAL A 565 -11.32 1.65 23.99
CA VAL A 565 -11.76 2.62 22.99
C VAL A 565 -11.54 4.03 23.54
N ALA A 566 -10.80 4.84 22.80
CA ALA A 566 -10.48 6.22 23.15
C ALA A 566 -11.60 7.18 22.70
N THR A 567 -12.09 6.95 21.48
CA THR A 567 -13.12 7.78 20.86
C THR A 567 -13.92 6.96 19.85
N VAL A 568 -15.13 7.40 19.58
CA VAL A 568 -15.99 6.86 18.52
C VAL A 568 -16.44 8.05 17.67
N TYR A 569 -15.94 8.13 16.45
CA TYR A 569 -16.32 9.20 15.53
C TYR A 569 -17.60 8.80 14.79
N ARG A 570 -18.54 9.71 14.67
CA ARG A 570 -19.68 9.59 13.74
C ARG A 570 -19.26 10.09 12.37
N SER A 571 -19.55 9.32 11.31
CA SER A 571 -19.15 9.71 9.94
C SER A 571 -19.71 11.08 9.54
N GLU A 572 -20.93 11.38 9.92
CA GLU A 572 -21.61 12.66 9.63
C GLU A 572 -20.95 13.88 10.30
N GLU A 573 -20.15 13.66 11.36
CA GLU A 573 -19.40 14.72 12.05
C GLU A 573 -18.04 14.98 11.42
N VAL A 574 -17.43 13.94 10.82
CA VAL A 574 -16.04 13.99 10.35
C VAL A 574 -15.91 13.95 8.83
N TYR A 575 -16.95 13.56 8.09
CA TYR A 575 -16.92 13.45 6.64
C TYR A 575 -17.96 14.33 5.97
N THR A 576 -17.53 15.01 4.92
CA THR A 576 -18.40 15.79 4.01
C THR A 576 -17.99 15.48 2.58
N GLY A 577 -18.95 15.40 1.67
CA GLY A 577 -18.67 15.18 0.26
C GLY A 577 -19.53 14.10 -0.39
N PRO A 578 -19.30 13.80 -1.67
CA PRO A 578 -20.18 12.93 -2.47
C PRO A 578 -20.18 11.46 -2.02
N PHE A 579 -19.13 11.00 -1.32
CA PHE A 579 -19.01 9.63 -0.84
C PHE A 579 -19.39 9.46 0.63
N ALA A 580 -19.78 10.52 1.34
CA ALA A 580 -20.09 10.45 2.77
C ALA A 580 -21.20 9.43 3.11
N SER A 581 -22.17 9.20 2.20
CA SER A 581 -23.22 8.19 2.37
C SER A 581 -22.73 6.74 2.37
N ASP A 582 -21.57 6.48 1.77
CA ASP A 582 -20.98 5.14 1.67
C ASP A 582 -20.06 4.81 2.85
N ALA A 583 -19.73 5.81 3.66
CA ALA A 583 -18.84 5.69 4.82
C ALA A 583 -19.34 4.66 5.85
N PRO A 584 -18.45 4.12 6.70
CA PRO A 584 -18.88 3.45 7.93
C PRO A 584 -19.68 4.43 8.80
N ASP A 585 -20.70 3.95 9.52
CA ASP A 585 -21.54 4.81 10.39
C ASP A 585 -20.76 5.32 11.60
N LEU A 586 -19.89 4.44 12.16
CA LEU A 586 -18.95 4.79 13.22
C LEU A 586 -17.54 4.38 12.82
N ILE A 587 -16.58 5.22 13.19
CA ILE A 587 -15.15 4.94 13.11
C ILE A 587 -14.61 4.79 14.53
N ILE A 588 -14.07 3.61 14.84
CA ILE A 588 -13.63 3.29 16.20
C ILE A 588 -12.16 3.68 16.36
N GLY A 589 -11.90 4.65 17.23
CA GLY A 589 -10.56 5.04 17.64
C GLY A 589 -10.14 4.31 18.93
N TYR A 590 -9.23 3.36 18.80
CA TYR A 590 -8.71 2.59 19.94
C TYR A 590 -7.68 3.40 20.74
N HIS A 591 -7.49 3.05 22.00
CA HIS A 591 -6.36 3.54 22.80
C HIS A 591 -5.03 2.90 22.36
N ARG A 592 -3.92 3.58 22.67
CA ARG A 592 -2.57 3.03 22.50
C ARG A 592 -2.45 1.65 23.14
N GLY A 593 -1.82 0.72 22.44
CA GLY A 593 -1.70 -0.68 22.83
C GLY A 593 -2.85 -1.58 22.38
N TYR A 594 -3.94 -1.01 21.88
CA TYR A 594 -5.11 -1.73 21.38
C TYR A 594 -5.34 -1.43 19.90
N ARG A 595 -5.92 -2.37 19.18
CA ARG A 595 -6.36 -2.22 17.79
C ARG A 595 -7.42 -3.28 17.45
N ALA A 596 -8.17 -3.09 16.38
CA ALA A 596 -9.04 -4.14 15.83
C ALA A 596 -8.26 -5.41 15.52
N ALA A 597 -8.85 -6.55 15.84
CA ALA A 597 -8.30 -7.85 15.47
C ALA A 597 -8.39 -8.08 13.96
N TRP A 598 -7.42 -8.80 13.39
CA TRP A 598 -7.44 -9.21 11.99
C TRP A 598 -8.70 -10.00 11.61
N ALA A 599 -9.26 -10.76 12.56
CA ALA A 599 -10.52 -11.45 12.37
C ALA A 599 -11.66 -10.50 12.00
N THR A 600 -11.82 -9.38 12.71
CA THR A 600 -12.83 -8.35 12.44
C THR A 600 -12.65 -7.73 11.05
N THR A 601 -11.41 -7.44 10.67
CA THR A 601 -11.07 -6.79 9.38
C THR A 601 -11.67 -7.55 8.20
N LEU A 602 -11.68 -8.88 8.26
CA LEU A 602 -12.22 -9.78 7.23
C LEU A 602 -13.65 -10.29 7.54
N GLY A 603 -14.33 -9.68 8.50
CA GLY A 603 -15.69 -10.05 8.87
C GLY A 603 -15.82 -11.37 9.64
N ASN A 604 -14.75 -11.86 10.25
CA ASN A 604 -14.80 -13.04 11.11
C ASN A 604 -15.22 -12.65 12.54
N VAL A 605 -15.62 -13.67 13.29
CA VAL A 605 -16.08 -13.57 14.69
C VAL A 605 -15.31 -14.60 15.51
N ASP A 606 -14.50 -14.12 16.44
CA ASP A 606 -13.68 -14.95 17.33
C ASP A 606 -14.42 -15.36 18.60
N ASP A 607 -13.73 -16.15 19.45
CA ASP A 607 -14.29 -16.59 20.72
C ASP A 607 -14.19 -15.52 21.81
N GLU A 608 -13.12 -14.72 21.81
CA GLU A 608 -12.85 -13.69 22.83
C GLU A 608 -13.00 -12.28 22.26
N VAL A 609 -13.56 -11.37 23.06
CA VAL A 609 -13.68 -9.95 22.69
C VAL A 609 -12.32 -9.26 22.69
N ILE A 610 -11.46 -9.57 23.66
CA ILE A 610 -10.12 -9.00 23.81
C ILE A 610 -9.13 -10.14 24.03
N SER A 611 -8.08 -10.17 23.22
CA SER A 611 -7.02 -11.17 23.31
C SER A 611 -5.64 -10.54 23.13
N ASP A 612 -4.57 -11.25 23.53
CA ASP A 612 -3.20 -10.82 23.26
C ASP A 612 -2.89 -10.85 21.76
N ASN A 613 -2.17 -9.84 21.29
CA ASN A 613 -1.55 -9.89 19.97
C ASN A 613 -0.28 -10.74 20.02
N THR A 614 -0.34 -11.94 19.47
CA THR A 614 0.79 -12.86 19.38
C THR A 614 1.41 -12.91 17.98
N SER A 615 1.07 -11.95 17.11
CA SER A 615 1.64 -11.80 15.77
C SER A 615 2.99 -11.08 15.80
N ALA A 616 3.85 -11.33 14.81
CA ALA A 616 5.04 -10.52 14.58
C ALA A 616 4.71 -9.06 14.25
N TRP A 617 3.49 -8.78 13.78
CA TRP A 617 2.95 -7.43 13.61
C TRP A 617 2.65 -6.82 14.99
N SER A 618 3.69 -6.24 15.61
CA SER A 618 3.70 -5.89 17.03
C SER A 618 3.38 -4.42 17.33
N ALA A 619 3.24 -3.59 16.29
CA ALA A 619 2.90 -2.19 16.40
C ALA A 619 1.95 -1.76 15.27
N ASP A 620 1.23 -0.66 15.48
CA ASP A 620 0.24 -0.20 14.53
C ASP A 620 -0.11 1.28 14.75
N HIS A 621 -0.87 1.84 13.82
CA HIS A 621 -1.34 3.22 13.82
C HIS A 621 -2.87 3.32 13.68
N CYS A 622 -3.60 2.20 13.40
CA CYS A 622 -5.05 2.18 13.19
C CYS A 622 -5.84 2.32 14.51
N ILE A 623 -5.57 3.42 15.22
CA ILE A 623 -6.14 3.78 16.54
C ILE A 623 -6.83 5.16 16.48
N ALA A 624 -7.04 5.82 17.61
CA ALA A 624 -7.54 7.19 17.64
C ALA A 624 -6.52 8.14 16.98
N ALA A 625 -6.98 8.96 16.03
CA ALA A 625 -6.13 9.77 15.18
C ALA A 625 -5.24 10.78 15.94
N ASP A 626 -5.75 11.34 17.04
CA ASP A 626 -5.03 12.27 17.91
C ASP A 626 -3.85 11.63 18.66
N GLN A 627 -3.82 10.30 18.76
CA GLN A 627 -2.78 9.56 19.46
C GLN A 627 -1.59 9.17 18.55
N VAL A 628 -1.76 9.25 17.24
CA VAL A 628 -0.72 8.92 16.24
C VAL A 628 -0.60 9.98 15.14
N PRO A 629 -0.42 11.27 15.48
CA PRO A 629 -0.16 12.27 14.47
C PRO A 629 1.13 11.93 13.70
N GLY A 630 1.19 12.31 12.43
CA GLY A 630 2.42 12.28 11.65
C GLY A 630 3.35 13.44 11.98
N VAL A 631 4.33 13.67 11.13
CA VAL A 631 5.27 14.81 11.24
C VAL A 631 5.21 15.68 9.99
N VAL A 632 5.57 16.96 10.16
CA VAL A 632 6.01 17.81 9.05
C VAL A 632 7.23 18.60 9.47
N PHE A 633 8.28 18.53 8.61
CA PHE A 633 9.45 19.40 8.68
C PHE A 633 9.54 20.26 7.41
N SER A 634 10.11 21.42 7.55
CA SER A 634 10.40 22.33 6.45
C SER A 634 11.73 23.07 6.69
N ASN A 635 12.44 23.37 5.62
CA ASN A 635 13.58 24.31 5.69
C ASN A 635 13.14 25.79 5.87
N LYS A 636 11.81 26.03 5.92
CA LYS A 636 11.19 27.33 6.20
C LYS A 636 10.35 27.26 7.47
N PRO A 637 10.23 28.37 8.25
CA PRO A 637 9.41 28.38 9.46
C PRO A 637 7.93 28.07 9.16
N ILE A 638 7.37 27.10 9.87
CA ILE A 638 5.93 26.76 9.81
C ILE A 638 5.16 27.68 10.77
N ARG A 639 4.21 28.44 10.25
CA ARG A 639 3.40 29.41 11.01
C ARG A 639 2.06 28.86 11.48
N ARG A 640 1.54 27.82 10.79
CA ARG A 640 0.32 27.12 11.20
C ARG A 640 0.59 26.37 12.49
N THR A 641 -0.26 26.56 13.51
CA THR A 641 -0.04 26.03 14.86
C THR A 641 -0.41 24.58 15.01
N ALA A 642 -1.49 24.14 14.34
CA ALA A 642 -1.97 22.76 14.31
C ALA A 642 -2.20 22.32 12.84
N PRO A 643 -1.10 22.06 12.09
CA PRO A 643 -1.25 21.61 10.72
C PRO A 643 -1.77 20.19 10.64
N SER A 644 -2.49 19.89 9.55
CA SER A 644 -2.98 18.56 9.22
C SER A 644 -2.68 18.18 7.77
N LEU A 645 -2.87 16.91 7.40
CA LEU A 645 -2.59 16.41 6.06
C LEU A 645 -3.29 17.21 4.95
N ILE A 646 -4.53 17.67 5.20
CA ILE A 646 -5.30 18.46 4.24
C ILE A 646 -4.73 19.87 3.98
N ASP A 647 -3.77 20.31 4.79
CA ASP A 647 -3.06 21.59 4.61
C ASP A 647 -1.91 21.48 3.61
N MET A 648 -1.45 20.27 3.33
CA MET A 648 -0.28 20.04 2.48
C MET A 648 -0.56 20.40 1.03
N ALA A 649 -1.66 19.91 0.44
CA ALA A 649 -2.02 20.24 -0.95
C ALA A 649 -2.19 21.74 -1.17
N PRO A 650 -2.93 22.51 -0.35
CA PRO A 650 -2.98 23.98 -0.43
C PRO A 650 -1.61 24.65 -0.29
N THR A 651 -0.71 24.08 0.53
CA THR A 651 0.67 24.60 0.69
C THR A 651 1.45 24.46 -0.61
N LEU A 652 1.35 23.29 -1.26
CA LEU A 652 2.04 23.02 -2.52
C LEU A 652 1.49 23.87 -3.67
N LEU A 653 0.17 23.96 -3.83
CA LEU A 653 -0.45 24.83 -4.82
C LEU A 653 0.01 26.29 -4.67
N LYS A 654 0.02 26.79 -3.42
CA LYS A 654 0.45 28.14 -3.13
C LYS A 654 1.94 28.39 -3.43
N ALA A 655 2.81 27.39 -3.24
CA ALA A 655 4.25 27.49 -3.55
C ALA A 655 4.48 27.80 -5.05
N PHE A 656 3.56 27.38 -5.92
CA PHE A 656 3.59 27.64 -7.36
C PHE A 656 2.65 28.78 -7.79
N GLY A 657 2.03 29.49 -6.84
CA GLY A 657 1.10 30.59 -7.15
C GLY A 657 -0.25 30.13 -7.71
N VAL A 658 -0.58 28.85 -7.59
CA VAL A 658 -1.86 28.26 -8.02
C VAL A 658 -2.90 28.44 -6.92
N THR A 659 -4.08 28.92 -7.29
CA THR A 659 -5.21 29.10 -6.35
C THR A 659 -5.81 27.73 -6.00
N LYS A 660 -5.95 27.42 -4.72
CA LYS A 660 -6.63 26.20 -4.27
C LYS A 660 -8.12 26.23 -4.64
N PRO A 661 -8.73 25.09 -5.02
CA PRO A 661 -10.17 25.01 -5.23
C PRO A 661 -10.94 25.04 -3.90
N ASP A 662 -12.25 25.36 -3.95
CA ASP A 662 -13.13 25.38 -2.77
C ASP A 662 -13.28 24.02 -2.07
N SER A 663 -13.05 22.91 -2.80
CA SER A 663 -13.06 21.56 -2.24
C SER A 663 -11.93 21.28 -1.27
N MET A 664 -10.84 22.06 -1.32
CA MET A 664 -9.72 21.99 -0.37
C MET A 664 -9.96 22.95 0.78
N VAL A 665 -10.32 22.42 1.95
CA VAL A 665 -10.65 23.24 3.13
C VAL A 665 -9.41 23.68 3.93
N GLY A 666 -8.27 23.00 3.78
CA GLY A 666 -7.00 23.33 4.45
C GLY A 666 -6.40 24.68 4.00
N GLY A 667 -5.37 25.12 4.71
CA GLY A 667 -4.61 26.33 4.43
C GLY A 667 -3.10 26.08 4.32
N SER A 668 -2.33 27.10 3.93
CA SER A 668 -0.89 26.96 3.80
C SER A 668 -0.17 26.84 5.16
N LEU A 669 0.81 25.97 5.27
CA LEU A 669 1.71 25.82 6.45
C LEU A 669 2.42 27.12 6.82
N TYR A 670 2.65 28.00 5.84
CA TYR A 670 3.39 29.25 6.00
C TYR A 670 2.51 30.45 6.37
N GLU A 671 1.21 30.21 6.57
CA GLU A 671 0.26 31.22 7.03
C GLU A 671 -0.24 30.89 8.44
N PRO A 672 -0.53 31.92 9.26
CA PRO A 672 -1.21 31.69 10.53
C PRO A 672 -2.57 31.00 10.30
N GLN A 673 -2.93 30.10 11.21
CA GLN A 673 -4.24 29.47 11.19
C GLN A 673 -5.32 30.52 11.44
N ALA A 674 -6.38 30.55 10.61
CA ALA A 674 -7.52 31.43 10.83
C ALA A 674 -8.24 31.06 12.15
N VAL A 675 -8.70 32.07 12.91
CA VAL A 675 -9.33 31.86 14.22
C VAL A 675 -10.56 30.97 14.15
N ALA A 676 -11.27 30.91 13.00
CA ALA A 676 -12.43 30.06 12.79
C ALA A 676 -12.08 28.58 12.53
N GLU A 677 -10.85 28.27 12.07
CA GLU A 677 -10.41 26.89 11.79
C GLU A 677 -9.96 26.17 13.09
N ALA A 678 -9.64 26.93 14.16
CA ALA A 678 -9.21 26.38 15.44
C ALA A 678 -10.36 25.76 16.26
N ALA A 679 -11.60 25.83 15.78
CA ALA A 679 -12.80 25.41 16.51
C ALA A 679 -13.36 24.03 16.09
N ASN A 680 -12.70 23.33 15.15
CA ASN A 680 -13.09 21.96 14.76
C ASN A 680 -11.89 21.00 14.94
N PRO A 681 -11.88 20.19 16.00
CA PRO A 681 -10.90 19.13 16.17
C PRO A 681 -11.10 17.96 15.18
#